data_a3bcaa28c349b65212c3a9cf67936832
#
_entry.id   a3bcaa28c349b65212c3a9cf67936832
#
_cell.length_a   1.000
_cell.length_b   1.000
_cell.length_c   1.000
_cell.angle_alpha   90.00
_cell.angle_beta   90.00
_cell.angle_gamma   90.00
#
_symmetry.space_group_name_H-M   'P 1'
#
loop_
_entity.id
_entity.type
_entity.pdbx_description
1 polymer ?
#
loop_
_entity_poly.entity_id
_entity_poly.type
_entity_poly.pdbx_seq_one_letter_code
_entity_poly.pdbx_strand_id
1 'polypeptide(L)'
;MLVNLYKCAQKSRLALATTLAFSALTLGAFNSNNAYATPITVTPDVGGKPVQAYLPDSVTYNPAIPTPESVLGANIGEWHVRHDQLVDYMKRLAETSDRITIEETGRTHENRPLVLLTITAPKNRNNLDAMRQAHIEAMESGKSVSDNAPLVFYMGYSIHGNEPSGSNASLALAYYLAAAQGDEIDALLNNNIVLFDPSFNPDGLSRFAQWANMHKGKQLVADSRHREHDEGWPSGRTNHYWFDLNRDWLLLAHPESQARIKQFHKWRPHVLTDFHEMGTDSTYFFQPGVRSRKNPMTPDENVTLTEALAQYHAAAFDAQGKLYFTEEAFDDFYAGKGSTYPDLHGSIGILFEQASSRGHLQSSINGELSFKDTIANQITTSLSTFKGALANKAAILDYQSNFVESTKAQAAKDETVGYVVGTNTDLGRLNAFVALLEQHNIRYDVVNKASKVGDTTYGAGHAVYIPTNQPQYRLVKSIFSTQTSFENNTFYDVSTWNLALAFNLDYSPLDKGDARDVKRAGGALLSTNALNPIQKNAYAYGFSWQHYYAPAMLQTLLEAGVKVRSTEKSFSAIQYDNSTTTLPAGSIVIPKGLNQPVDLEQIIETAQSQLRVPVHSFKSGLTPMGNDLGSRSMAPVTPPQVLIVGGEGTSEYEVGEMWHYFDTKVGLAGSIVEQQHVGRALADDSISYTHIIFPSGRYTFSDSEKTQLEQWIKAGGVVIGQKSAIRLFSENNWLDVELISRDTIDSAFDESNLTYGDGASLYARKLVAGAVFEANIDVSHPLFYGYDDDTLPLFKTSNMIVKGDKSPFTTPARYTDEPLMAGFSDNAMVALIAQTTAVTTNKMGRGVVIGFTDNTQFRGYWYGTNKMLANAIYQSHFIR
;
A
#
# COMPACT_ATOMS: atom_id res chain seq x y z
N MET A 1 40.37 -33.11 -22.13
CA MET A 1 39.80 -33.25 -20.78
C MET A 1 38.78 -34.40 -20.67
N LEU A 2 38.65 -35.24 -21.66
CA LEU A 2 37.70 -36.36 -21.74
C LEU A 2 38.36 -37.78 -21.62
N VAL A 3 39.65 -37.83 -21.37
CA VAL A 3 40.40 -39.10 -21.27
C VAL A 3 40.67 -39.52 -19.82
N ASN A 4 40.47 -38.66 -18.81
CA ASN A 4 40.76 -39.00 -17.40
C ASN A 4 39.53 -39.46 -16.58
N LEU A 5 38.36 -39.53 -17.16
CA LEU A 5 37.15 -40.03 -16.46
C LEU A 5 36.89 -41.50 -16.66
N TYR A 6 37.56 -42.13 -17.63
CA TYR A 6 37.40 -43.58 -17.92
C TYR A 6 38.30 -44.51 -17.10
N LYS A 7 39.33 -43.97 -16.44
CA LYS A 7 40.25 -44.77 -15.58
C LYS A 7 39.82 -44.85 -14.12
N CYS A 8 38.88 -44.07 -13.68
CA CYS A 8 38.36 -44.11 -12.31
C CYS A 8 37.21 -45.11 -12.13
N ALA A 9 36.47 -45.42 -13.21
CA ALA A 9 35.34 -46.34 -13.17
C ALA A 9 35.70 -47.81 -13.23
N GLN A 10 36.96 -48.17 -13.61
CA GLN A 10 37.42 -49.58 -13.63
C GLN A 10 38.05 -50.05 -12.31
N LYS A 11 38.48 -49.15 -11.45
CA LYS A 11 39.02 -49.51 -10.11
C LYS A 11 37.97 -49.75 -9.04
N SER A 12 36.77 -49.24 -9.22
CA SER A 12 35.64 -49.45 -8.28
C SER A 12 34.84 -50.73 -8.52
N ARG A 13 35.03 -51.42 -9.68
CA ARG A 13 34.34 -52.71 -9.96
C ARG A 13 35.11 -53.92 -9.50
N LEU A 14 36.41 -53.78 -9.18
CA LEU A 14 37.22 -54.89 -8.70
C LEU A 14 37.25 -55.02 -7.17
N ALA A 15 36.88 -53.98 -6.45
CA ALA A 15 36.77 -53.99 -4.99
C ALA A 15 35.41 -54.51 -4.48
N LEU A 16 34.36 -54.55 -5.34
CA LEU A 16 33.03 -55.03 -4.96
C LEU A 16 32.86 -56.55 -5.18
N ALA A 17 33.73 -57.15 -5.97
CA ALA A 17 33.71 -58.65 -6.26
C ALA A 17 34.47 -59.49 -5.21
N THR A 18 35.38 -58.89 -4.44
CA THR A 18 36.11 -59.59 -3.39
C THR A 18 35.44 -59.54 -2.02
N THR A 19 34.48 -58.70 -1.80
CA THR A 19 33.75 -58.61 -0.51
C THR A 19 32.51 -59.53 -0.47
N LEU A 20 32.04 -60.04 -1.60
CA LEU A 20 30.89 -60.96 -1.68
C LEU A 20 31.23 -62.42 -1.63
N ALA A 21 32.53 -62.78 -1.68
CA ALA A 21 33.01 -64.22 -1.63
C ALA A 21 33.40 -64.70 -0.21
N PHE A 22 33.40 -63.84 0.80
CA PHE A 22 33.74 -64.21 2.20
C PHE A 22 32.55 -64.23 3.15
N SER A 23 31.32 -63.98 2.67
CA SER A 23 30.09 -63.96 3.51
C SER A 23 29.22 -65.22 3.41
N ALA A 24 29.73 -66.32 2.75
CA ALA A 24 28.90 -67.48 2.53
C ALA A 24 29.34 -68.71 3.34
N LEU A 25 30.22 -68.60 4.34
CA LEU A 25 30.73 -69.78 5.10
C LEU A 25 30.82 -69.56 6.63
N THR A 26 29.76 -68.94 7.24
CA THR A 26 29.51 -69.12 8.68
C THR A 26 27.99 -68.84 8.98
N LEU A 27 27.17 -69.77 8.51
CA LEU A 27 25.81 -69.99 9.01
C LEU A 27 25.81 -71.24 9.84
N GLY A 28 26.26 -71.13 11.07
CA GLY A 28 26.17 -72.13 12.09
C GLY A 28 25.94 -71.52 13.43
N ALA A 29 24.71 -71.59 13.87
CA ALA A 29 24.21 -71.48 15.24
C ALA A 29 24.81 -70.49 16.19
N PHE A 30 24.20 -69.31 16.31
CA PHE A 30 23.99 -68.61 17.58
C PHE A 30 22.56 -68.04 17.58
N ASN A 31 21.63 -68.72 18.25
CA ASN A 31 20.44 -68.12 18.76
C ASN A 31 20.83 -67.13 19.88
N SER A 32 21.18 -65.87 19.53
CA SER A 32 21.21 -64.79 20.47
C SER A 32 19.97 -63.93 20.19
N ASN A 33 19.06 -63.86 21.13
CA ASN A 33 18.03 -62.87 21.20
C ASN A 33 18.71 -61.48 21.24
N ASN A 34 19.15 -60.99 20.08
CA ASN A 34 19.46 -59.55 19.94
C ASN A 34 18.14 -58.83 19.92
N ALA A 35 17.65 -58.44 21.10
CA ALA A 35 16.71 -57.36 21.21
C ALA A 35 17.41 -56.13 20.56
N TYR A 36 17.10 -55.87 19.29
CA TYR A 36 17.37 -54.57 18.71
C TYR A 36 16.65 -53.59 19.61
N ALA A 37 17.44 -52.74 20.30
CA ALA A 37 16.83 -51.58 21.02
C ALA A 37 15.98 -50.86 19.98
N THR A 38 14.71 -50.87 20.20
CA THR A 38 13.79 -49.99 19.43
C THR A 38 14.40 -48.61 19.51
N PRO A 39 14.63 -47.95 18.36
CA PRO A 39 15.10 -46.57 18.41
C PRO A 39 14.24 -45.82 19.38
N ILE A 40 14.85 -45.13 20.36
CA ILE A 40 14.11 -44.23 21.25
C ILE A 40 13.51 -43.17 20.33
N THR A 41 12.21 -43.28 20.09
CA THR A 41 11.49 -42.26 19.37
C THR A 41 11.24 -41.12 20.37
N VAL A 42 12.10 -40.13 20.37
CA VAL A 42 11.80 -38.88 21.07
C VAL A 42 10.59 -38.29 20.35
N THR A 43 9.46 -38.20 21.05
CA THR A 43 8.30 -37.50 20.54
C THR A 43 8.58 -36.01 20.65
N PRO A 44 8.82 -35.29 19.55
CA PRO A 44 9.11 -33.87 19.62
C PRO A 44 7.87 -33.08 20.05
N ASP A 45 8.07 -31.97 20.75
CA ASP A 45 6.99 -30.98 20.89
C ASP A 45 6.83 -30.31 19.52
N VAL A 46 5.78 -30.67 18.81
CA VAL A 46 5.48 -30.13 17.47
C VAL A 46 4.82 -28.76 17.52
N GLY A 47 4.58 -28.20 18.72
CA GLY A 47 4.18 -26.80 18.93
C GLY A 47 2.68 -26.53 18.87
N GLY A 48 1.85 -27.42 18.34
CA GLY A 48 0.41 -27.23 18.19
C GLY A 48 -0.46 -27.78 19.31
N LYS A 49 -1.71 -27.33 19.41
CA LYS A 49 -2.73 -27.90 20.32
C LYS A 49 -4.02 -28.22 19.54
N PRO A 50 -4.79 -29.26 19.97
CA PRO A 50 -6.13 -29.49 19.47
C PRO A 50 -7.02 -28.27 19.68
N VAL A 51 -8.01 -28.04 18.82
CA VAL A 51 -8.88 -26.86 18.88
C VAL A 51 -9.55 -26.68 20.24
N GLN A 52 -9.94 -27.78 20.90
CA GLN A 52 -10.56 -27.73 22.22
C GLN A 52 -9.67 -27.11 23.30
N ALA A 53 -8.34 -27.21 23.17
CA ALA A 53 -7.42 -26.60 24.13
C ALA A 53 -7.29 -25.08 24.01
N TYR A 54 -7.88 -24.48 23.00
CA TYR A 54 -7.97 -23.04 22.79
C TYR A 54 -9.33 -22.45 23.16
N LEU A 55 -10.34 -23.27 23.32
CA LEU A 55 -11.73 -22.85 23.45
C LEU A 55 -12.26 -23.14 24.87
N PRO A 56 -13.36 -22.47 25.29
CA PRO A 56 -13.91 -22.66 26.65
C PRO A 56 -14.34 -24.11 26.92
N ASP A 57 -13.84 -24.70 28.02
CA ASP A 57 -14.17 -26.06 28.45
C ASP A 57 -15.65 -26.22 28.88
N SER A 58 -16.32 -25.12 29.29
CA SER A 58 -17.71 -25.09 29.72
C SER A 58 -18.71 -25.22 28.58
N VAL A 59 -18.27 -25.21 27.32
CA VAL A 59 -19.10 -25.20 26.10
C VAL A 59 -19.15 -26.59 25.48
N THR A 60 -20.34 -27.02 25.09
CA THR A 60 -20.53 -28.23 24.27
C THR A 60 -20.45 -27.90 22.79
N TYR A 61 -19.83 -28.77 22.02
CA TYR A 61 -19.66 -28.60 20.58
C TYR A 61 -20.42 -29.63 19.78
N ASN A 62 -21.06 -29.22 18.68
CA ASN A 62 -21.74 -30.11 17.76
C ASN A 62 -20.74 -31.05 17.05
N PRO A 63 -20.77 -32.36 17.28
CA PRO A 63 -19.78 -33.27 16.69
C PRO A 63 -19.93 -33.47 15.18
N ALA A 64 -21.01 -32.99 14.57
CA ALA A 64 -21.18 -33.02 13.11
C ALA A 64 -20.36 -31.94 12.40
N ILE A 65 -19.87 -30.92 13.11
CA ILE A 65 -19.02 -29.87 12.56
C ILE A 65 -17.57 -30.31 12.63
N PRO A 66 -16.83 -30.38 11.50
CA PRO A 66 -15.45 -30.85 11.49
C PRO A 66 -14.52 -29.87 12.20
N THR A 67 -13.62 -30.43 13.03
CA THR A 67 -12.56 -29.65 13.67
C THR A 67 -11.47 -29.28 12.65
N PRO A 68 -10.68 -28.21 12.89
CA PRO A 68 -9.56 -27.85 12.01
C PRO A 68 -8.61 -29.04 11.78
N GLU A 69 -8.23 -29.76 12.82
CA GLU A 69 -7.31 -30.89 12.74
C GLU A 69 -7.85 -32.03 11.86
N SER A 70 -9.16 -32.25 11.88
CA SER A 70 -9.80 -33.30 11.07
C SER A 70 -9.78 -33.01 9.57
N VAL A 71 -9.70 -31.73 9.21
CA VAL A 71 -9.64 -31.26 7.81
C VAL A 71 -8.18 -31.04 7.36
N LEU A 72 -7.38 -30.37 8.20
CA LEU A 72 -6.03 -29.97 7.85
C LEU A 72 -4.96 -31.05 8.12
N GLY A 73 -5.28 -32.07 8.95
CA GLY A 73 -4.38 -33.17 9.29
C GLY A 73 -3.28 -32.80 10.29
N ALA A 74 -3.37 -31.62 10.95
CA ALA A 74 -2.43 -31.14 11.95
C ALA A 74 -3.16 -30.27 12.98
N ASN A 75 -2.64 -30.20 14.20
CA ASN A 75 -3.16 -29.33 15.25
C ASN A 75 -2.92 -27.84 14.91
N ILE A 76 -3.80 -26.96 15.43
CA ILE A 76 -3.60 -25.48 15.28
C ILE A 76 -2.30 -25.07 15.95
N GLY A 77 -1.47 -24.32 15.20
CA GLY A 77 -0.15 -23.85 15.66
C GLY A 77 0.97 -24.89 15.50
N GLU A 78 0.66 -26.11 15.03
CA GLU A 78 1.70 -27.07 14.64
C GLU A 78 2.43 -26.62 13.37
N TRP A 79 1.71 -26.04 12.45
CA TRP A 79 2.19 -25.41 11.22
C TRP A 79 1.52 -24.04 11.06
N HIS A 80 2.22 -23.10 10.47
CA HIS A 80 1.58 -21.86 10.01
C HIS A 80 0.61 -22.19 8.88
N VAL A 81 -0.68 -21.82 9.05
CA VAL A 81 -1.69 -22.09 8.04
C VAL A 81 -1.43 -21.28 6.77
N ARG A 82 -1.45 -21.95 5.62
CA ARG A 82 -1.42 -21.27 4.32
C ARG A 82 -2.83 -20.86 3.92
N HIS A 83 -2.92 -19.86 3.07
CA HIS A 83 -4.22 -19.34 2.63
C HIS A 83 -5.12 -20.40 1.95
N ASP A 84 -4.53 -21.29 1.14
CA ASP A 84 -5.25 -22.38 0.50
C ASP A 84 -5.92 -23.33 1.52
N GLN A 85 -5.20 -23.68 2.59
CA GLN A 85 -5.71 -24.50 3.69
C GLN A 85 -6.78 -23.76 4.49
N LEU A 86 -6.56 -22.47 4.76
CA LEU A 86 -7.51 -21.61 5.46
C LEU A 86 -8.84 -21.53 4.71
N VAL A 87 -8.80 -21.25 3.41
CA VAL A 87 -10.01 -21.21 2.56
C VAL A 87 -10.72 -22.55 2.46
N ASP A 88 -9.98 -23.65 2.33
CA ASP A 88 -10.57 -25.00 2.30
C ASP A 88 -11.35 -25.29 3.59
N TYR A 89 -10.75 -24.98 4.74
CA TYR A 89 -11.43 -25.15 6.03
C TYR A 89 -12.69 -24.26 6.15
N MET A 90 -12.60 -22.98 5.77
CA MET A 90 -13.76 -22.07 5.82
C MET A 90 -14.91 -22.52 4.91
N LYS A 91 -14.61 -23.04 3.72
CA LYS A 91 -15.60 -23.64 2.82
C LYS A 91 -16.22 -24.88 3.45
N ARG A 92 -15.42 -25.75 4.08
CA ARG A 92 -15.92 -26.94 4.76
C ARG A 92 -16.87 -26.61 5.91
N LEU A 93 -16.55 -25.55 6.69
CA LEU A 93 -17.46 -25.06 7.73
C LEU A 93 -18.77 -24.54 7.14
N ALA A 94 -18.73 -23.78 6.05
CA ALA A 94 -19.93 -23.26 5.41
C ALA A 94 -20.81 -24.38 4.79
N GLU A 95 -20.22 -25.49 4.35
CA GLU A 95 -20.93 -26.65 3.85
C GLU A 95 -21.63 -27.47 4.96
N THR A 96 -21.06 -27.46 6.17
CA THR A 96 -21.50 -28.35 7.27
C THR A 96 -22.30 -27.63 8.35
N SER A 97 -22.16 -26.30 8.48
CA SER A 97 -22.88 -25.50 9.47
C SER A 97 -24.02 -24.70 8.83
N ASP A 98 -25.21 -24.79 9.40
CA ASP A 98 -26.36 -23.97 9.00
C ASP A 98 -26.27 -22.50 9.46
N ARG A 99 -25.25 -22.15 10.25
CA ARG A 99 -24.98 -20.80 10.76
C ARG A 99 -24.13 -19.95 9.80
N ILE A 100 -23.44 -20.56 8.85
CA ILE A 100 -22.38 -19.91 8.04
C ILE A 100 -22.80 -19.83 6.57
N THR A 101 -22.60 -18.67 5.96
CA THR A 101 -22.50 -18.49 4.50
C THR A 101 -21.14 -17.92 4.16
N ILE A 102 -20.58 -18.27 3.00
CA ILE A 102 -19.30 -17.79 2.51
C ILE A 102 -19.50 -17.15 1.14
N GLU A 103 -18.88 -15.98 0.91
CA GLU A 103 -18.83 -15.33 -0.39
C GLU A 103 -17.36 -15.04 -0.78
N GLU A 104 -17.05 -15.13 -2.07
CA GLU A 104 -15.80 -14.62 -2.65
C GLU A 104 -16.02 -13.14 -2.99
N THR A 105 -15.37 -12.25 -2.27
CA THR A 105 -15.56 -10.80 -2.39
C THR A 105 -14.68 -10.16 -3.46
N GLY A 106 -13.65 -10.88 -3.92
CA GLY A 106 -12.68 -10.47 -4.91
C GLY A 106 -11.51 -11.45 -4.98
N ARG A 107 -10.46 -11.04 -5.69
CA ARG A 107 -9.21 -11.78 -5.79
C ARG A 107 -8.02 -10.85 -5.60
N THR A 108 -6.94 -11.38 -5.01
CA THR A 108 -5.66 -10.70 -4.89
C THR A 108 -4.96 -10.58 -6.24
N HIS A 109 -3.87 -9.83 -6.30
CA HIS A 109 -3.01 -9.78 -7.49
C HIS A 109 -2.45 -11.16 -7.90
N GLU A 110 -2.21 -12.07 -6.94
CA GLU A 110 -1.81 -13.46 -7.21
C GLU A 110 -3.00 -14.40 -7.45
N ASN A 111 -4.18 -13.82 -7.74
CA ASN A 111 -5.41 -14.54 -8.04
C ASN A 111 -5.92 -15.46 -6.91
N ARG A 112 -5.55 -15.19 -5.65
CA ARG A 112 -6.11 -15.89 -4.49
C ARG A 112 -7.49 -15.33 -4.15
N PRO A 113 -8.48 -16.18 -3.78
CA PRO A 113 -9.81 -15.69 -3.42
C PRO A 113 -9.78 -14.92 -2.10
N LEU A 114 -10.42 -13.77 -2.07
CA LEU A 114 -10.76 -13.03 -0.85
C LEU A 114 -12.10 -13.55 -0.37
N VAL A 115 -12.15 -14.15 0.82
CA VAL A 115 -13.36 -14.79 1.34
C VAL A 115 -13.89 -14.07 2.56
N LEU A 116 -15.21 -13.90 2.61
CA LEU A 116 -15.92 -13.34 3.76
C LEU A 116 -17.01 -14.32 4.18
N LEU A 117 -16.99 -14.72 5.45
CA LEU A 117 -18.07 -15.51 6.03
C LEU A 117 -19.07 -14.57 6.70
N THR A 118 -20.35 -14.84 6.52
CA THR A 118 -21.41 -14.22 7.31
C THR A 118 -21.98 -15.29 8.25
N ILE A 119 -21.84 -15.04 9.57
CA ILE A 119 -22.17 -16.01 10.63
C ILE A 119 -23.29 -15.42 11.49
N THR A 120 -24.39 -16.17 11.62
CA THR A 120 -25.57 -15.78 12.42
C THR A 120 -26.42 -17.01 12.68
N ALA A 121 -27.42 -16.89 13.55
CA ALA A 121 -28.36 -18.01 13.79
C ALA A 121 -29.12 -18.41 12.52
N PRO A 122 -29.44 -19.70 12.31
CA PRO A 122 -30.11 -20.20 11.09
C PRO A 122 -31.41 -19.47 10.75
N LYS A 123 -32.18 -19.05 11.77
CA LYS A 123 -33.41 -18.28 11.59
C LYS A 123 -33.23 -16.92 10.90
N ASN A 124 -32.04 -16.31 11.00
CA ASN A 124 -31.75 -15.01 10.43
C ASN A 124 -31.33 -15.07 8.95
N ARG A 125 -30.89 -16.24 8.47
CA ARG A 125 -30.32 -16.39 7.11
C ARG A 125 -31.26 -15.92 6.01
N ASN A 126 -32.55 -16.26 6.11
CA ASN A 126 -33.52 -15.85 5.09
C ASN A 126 -33.91 -14.37 5.15
N ASN A 127 -33.50 -13.67 6.21
CA ASN A 127 -33.84 -12.27 6.45
C ASN A 127 -32.58 -11.35 6.47
N LEU A 128 -31.39 -11.86 6.14
CA LEU A 128 -30.14 -11.11 6.25
C LEU A 128 -30.17 -9.78 5.50
N ASP A 129 -30.68 -9.76 4.27
CA ASP A 129 -30.78 -8.53 3.47
C ASP A 129 -31.75 -7.52 4.10
N ALA A 130 -32.88 -7.99 4.62
CA ALA A 130 -33.83 -7.11 5.32
C ALA A 130 -33.23 -6.56 6.63
N MET A 131 -32.51 -7.38 7.39
CA MET A 131 -31.81 -6.95 8.60
C MET A 131 -30.74 -5.90 8.27
N ARG A 132 -29.94 -6.15 7.23
CA ARG A 132 -28.92 -5.21 6.74
C ARG A 132 -29.54 -3.89 6.28
N GLN A 133 -30.61 -3.93 5.49
CA GLN A 133 -31.31 -2.72 5.03
C GLN A 133 -31.87 -1.92 6.19
N ALA A 134 -32.53 -2.56 7.14
CA ALA A 134 -33.09 -1.90 8.33
C ALA A 134 -31.99 -1.25 9.17
N HIS A 135 -30.82 -1.90 9.30
CA HIS A 135 -29.67 -1.33 9.97
C HIS A 135 -29.13 -0.07 9.27
N ILE A 136 -28.92 -0.12 7.95
CA ILE A 136 -28.44 1.03 7.16
C ILE A 136 -29.45 2.18 7.20
N GLU A 137 -30.75 1.91 7.02
CA GLU A 137 -31.82 2.92 7.09
C GLU A 137 -31.90 3.59 8.47
N ALA A 138 -31.76 2.83 9.55
CA ALA A 138 -31.74 3.39 10.89
C ALA A 138 -30.58 4.35 11.08
N MET A 139 -29.37 3.93 10.68
CA MET A 139 -28.16 4.76 10.75
C MET A 139 -28.27 6.03 9.90
N GLU A 140 -28.78 5.95 8.65
CA GLU A 140 -28.90 7.10 7.75
C GLU A 140 -29.98 8.08 8.18
N SER A 141 -31.08 7.57 8.79
CA SER A 141 -32.20 8.40 9.27
C SER A 141 -31.93 9.02 10.62
N GLY A 142 -30.92 8.59 11.37
CA GLY A 142 -30.64 9.02 12.77
C GLY A 142 -31.77 8.66 13.74
N LYS A 143 -32.58 7.65 13.40
CA LYS A 143 -33.64 7.20 14.31
C LYS A 143 -33.08 6.24 15.34
N SER A 144 -33.47 6.43 16.59
CA SER A 144 -33.17 5.46 17.65
C SER A 144 -33.66 4.08 17.25
N VAL A 145 -32.78 3.09 17.40
CA VAL A 145 -33.08 1.68 17.15
C VAL A 145 -33.53 0.98 18.42
N SER A 146 -34.29 -0.10 18.28
CA SER A 146 -34.65 -0.93 19.40
C SER A 146 -33.41 -1.59 20.03
N ASP A 147 -33.37 -1.73 21.36
CA ASP A 147 -32.33 -2.48 22.09
C ASP A 147 -32.17 -3.93 21.57
N ASN A 148 -33.17 -4.43 20.87
CA ASN A 148 -33.16 -5.75 20.21
C ASN A 148 -32.60 -5.70 18.76
N ALA A 149 -32.21 -4.52 18.23
CA ALA A 149 -31.57 -4.45 16.93
C ALA A 149 -30.25 -5.26 16.90
N PRO A 150 -29.87 -5.85 15.76
CA PRO A 150 -28.65 -6.66 15.70
C PRO A 150 -27.41 -5.77 15.78
N LEU A 151 -26.39 -6.23 16.53
CA LEU A 151 -25.04 -5.78 16.30
C LEU A 151 -24.47 -6.46 15.05
N VAL A 152 -23.69 -5.70 14.28
CA VAL A 152 -22.90 -6.22 13.17
C VAL A 152 -21.43 -6.11 13.57
N PHE A 153 -20.74 -7.24 13.64
CA PHE A 153 -19.30 -7.33 13.87
C PHE A 153 -18.59 -7.54 12.56
N TYR A 154 -17.37 -7.01 12.43
CA TYR A 154 -16.45 -7.37 11.36
C TYR A 154 -15.13 -7.82 11.99
N MET A 155 -14.93 -9.14 12.05
CA MET A 155 -13.72 -9.75 12.61
C MET A 155 -12.70 -9.94 11.49
N GLY A 156 -11.64 -9.14 11.50
CA GLY A 156 -10.61 -9.14 10.47
C GLY A 156 -9.25 -9.57 11.00
N TYR A 157 -8.55 -10.46 10.28
CA TYR A 157 -7.32 -11.09 10.73
C TYR A 157 -6.16 -10.89 9.76
N SER A 158 -4.95 -10.73 10.30
CA SER A 158 -3.66 -10.79 9.59
C SER A 158 -3.60 -9.97 8.31
N ILE A 159 -3.77 -8.65 8.43
CA ILE A 159 -3.55 -7.72 7.31
C ILE A 159 -2.08 -7.66 6.92
N HIS A 160 -1.17 -7.91 7.88
CA HIS A 160 0.23 -8.21 7.63
C HIS A 160 0.41 -9.73 7.63
N GLY A 161 0.91 -10.27 6.52
CA GLY A 161 0.96 -11.73 6.35
C GLY A 161 1.97 -12.42 7.26
N ASN A 162 3.02 -11.72 7.72
CA ASN A 162 4.00 -12.21 8.68
C ASN A 162 3.60 -11.97 10.15
N GLU A 163 2.34 -11.66 10.39
CA GLU A 163 1.69 -11.58 11.70
C GLU A 163 0.60 -12.67 11.77
N PRO A 164 1.00 -13.96 11.78
CA PRO A 164 0.12 -15.06 11.41
C PRO A 164 -0.80 -15.57 12.51
N SER A 165 -0.58 -15.17 13.79
CA SER A 165 -1.37 -15.70 14.91
C SER A 165 -2.88 -15.41 14.75
N GLY A 166 -3.24 -14.27 14.16
CA GLY A 166 -4.62 -13.92 13.87
C GLY A 166 -5.29 -14.90 12.91
N SER A 167 -4.71 -15.17 11.74
CA SER A 167 -5.27 -16.13 10.77
C SER A 167 -5.31 -17.56 11.31
N ASN A 168 -4.35 -17.96 12.16
CA ASN A 168 -4.38 -19.27 12.81
C ASN A 168 -5.45 -19.33 13.92
N ALA A 169 -5.65 -18.23 14.67
CA ALA A 169 -6.73 -18.11 15.66
C ALA A 169 -8.11 -18.13 15.00
N SER A 170 -8.24 -17.61 13.79
CA SER A 170 -9.48 -17.61 13.03
C SER A 170 -10.01 -19.03 12.75
N LEU A 171 -9.14 -20.04 12.65
CA LEU A 171 -9.54 -21.45 12.52
C LEU A 171 -10.36 -21.91 13.75
N ALA A 172 -9.85 -21.64 14.96
CA ALA A 172 -10.50 -22.02 16.20
C ALA A 172 -11.79 -21.21 16.44
N LEU A 173 -11.75 -19.90 16.17
CA LEU A 173 -12.91 -19.05 16.37
C LEU A 173 -14.04 -19.36 15.38
N ALA A 174 -13.74 -19.62 14.12
CA ALA A 174 -14.74 -20.05 13.14
C ALA A 174 -15.38 -21.38 13.54
N TYR A 175 -14.58 -22.33 14.05
CA TYR A 175 -15.11 -23.59 14.63
C TYR A 175 -16.03 -23.30 15.83
N TYR A 176 -15.61 -22.44 16.77
CA TYR A 176 -16.43 -22.02 17.90
C TYR A 176 -17.80 -21.49 17.45
N LEU A 177 -17.80 -20.52 16.53
CA LEU A 177 -19.03 -19.91 16.02
C LEU A 177 -19.93 -20.91 15.27
N ALA A 178 -19.32 -21.90 14.59
CA ALA A 178 -20.02 -22.92 13.86
C ALA A 178 -20.62 -24.04 14.76
N ALA A 179 -19.86 -24.48 15.77
CA ALA A 179 -20.10 -25.73 16.48
C ALA A 179 -20.56 -25.56 17.93
N ALA A 180 -20.28 -24.43 18.61
CA ALA A 180 -20.63 -24.21 20.01
C ALA A 180 -22.15 -24.24 20.21
N GLN A 181 -22.60 -24.80 21.36
CA GLN A 181 -24.01 -24.94 21.76
C GLN A 181 -24.20 -24.35 23.14
N GLY A 182 -25.41 -23.85 23.42
CA GLY A 182 -25.83 -23.31 24.71
C GLY A 182 -26.12 -21.83 24.69
N ASP A 183 -26.55 -21.31 25.83
CA ASP A 183 -27.13 -19.94 25.93
C ASP A 183 -26.19 -18.83 25.53
N GLU A 184 -24.88 -18.98 25.74
CA GLU A 184 -23.90 -17.95 25.42
C GLU A 184 -23.75 -17.72 23.90
N ILE A 185 -23.57 -18.80 23.15
CA ILE A 185 -23.47 -18.71 21.68
C ILE A 185 -24.81 -18.33 21.05
N ASP A 186 -25.92 -18.81 21.65
CA ASP A 186 -27.26 -18.45 21.18
C ASP A 186 -27.55 -16.96 21.43
N ALA A 187 -27.16 -16.40 22.58
CA ALA A 187 -27.24 -14.96 22.84
C ALA A 187 -26.43 -14.15 21.81
N LEU A 188 -25.24 -14.64 21.43
CA LEU A 188 -24.42 -13.99 20.42
C LEU A 188 -25.09 -14.05 19.03
N LEU A 189 -25.49 -15.23 18.54
CA LEU A 189 -25.89 -15.40 17.14
C LEU A 189 -27.36 -15.11 16.86
N ASN A 190 -28.25 -15.24 17.89
CA ASN A 190 -29.69 -15.08 17.67
C ASN A 190 -30.11 -13.70 17.19
N ASN A 191 -29.41 -12.65 17.61
CA ASN A 191 -29.76 -11.28 17.31
C ASN A 191 -28.58 -10.46 16.79
N ASN A 192 -27.50 -11.10 16.29
CA ASN A 192 -26.35 -10.39 15.76
C ASN A 192 -25.81 -11.07 14.51
N ILE A 193 -24.96 -10.35 13.78
CA ILE A 193 -24.32 -10.77 12.54
C ILE A 193 -22.82 -10.62 12.72
N VAL A 194 -22.08 -11.67 12.43
CA VAL A 194 -20.60 -11.64 12.43
C VAL A 194 -20.12 -11.80 11.00
N LEU A 195 -19.53 -10.75 10.45
CA LEU A 195 -18.72 -10.79 9.24
C LEU A 195 -17.33 -11.25 9.66
N PHE A 196 -16.79 -12.24 8.99
CA PHE A 196 -15.58 -12.90 9.42
C PHE A 196 -14.63 -13.06 8.23
N ASP A 197 -13.55 -12.29 8.24
CA ASP A 197 -12.51 -12.31 7.22
C ASP A 197 -11.24 -12.95 7.81
N PRO A 198 -10.95 -14.20 7.46
CA PRO A 198 -9.89 -14.97 8.11
C PRO A 198 -8.48 -14.53 7.71
N SER A 199 -8.33 -13.74 6.65
CA SER A 199 -7.04 -13.18 6.22
C SER A 199 -7.24 -11.99 5.28
N PHE A 200 -6.91 -10.79 5.74
CA PHE A 200 -6.91 -9.57 4.93
C PHE A 200 -5.81 -9.53 3.87
N ASN A 201 -4.76 -10.37 4.02
CA ASN A 201 -3.61 -10.40 3.12
C ASN A 201 -3.22 -11.84 2.74
N PRO A 202 -3.95 -12.47 1.82
CA PRO A 202 -3.65 -13.83 1.38
C PRO A 202 -2.26 -14.05 0.80
N ASP A 203 -1.73 -13.06 0.05
CA ASP A 203 -0.44 -13.17 -0.62
C ASP A 203 0.71 -13.12 0.39
N GLY A 204 0.68 -12.15 1.30
CA GLY A 204 1.65 -12.04 2.38
C GLY A 204 1.61 -13.23 3.34
N LEU A 205 0.40 -13.67 3.75
CA LEU A 205 0.23 -14.85 4.61
C LEU A 205 0.85 -16.11 3.97
N SER A 206 0.61 -16.34 2.68
CA SER A 206 1.17 -17.49 1.98
C SER A 206 2.69 -17.43 1.90
N ARG A 207 3.26 -16.25 1.64
CA ARG A 207 4.71 -16.03 1.60
C ARG A 207 5.36 -16.35 2.94
N PHE A 208 4.83 -15.79 4.03
CA PHE A 208 5.36 -16.02 5.36
C PHE A 208 5.16 -17.46 5.84
N ALA A 209 3.96 -18.04 5.68
CA ALA A 209 3.71 -19.42 6.08
C ALA A 209 4.64 -20.39 5.37
N GLN A 210 4.92 -20.18 4.08
CA GLN A 210 5.90 -20.99 3.35
C GLN A 210 7.30 -20.85 3.94
N TRP A 211 7.72 -19.62 4.28
CA TRP A 211 9.01 -19.36 4.90
C TRP A 211 9.16 -20.05 6.25
N ALA A 212 8.25 -19.79 7.18
CA ALA A 212 8.30 -20.35 8.53
C ALA A 212 8.25 -21.90 8.49
N ASN A 213 7.34 -22.46 7.71
CA ASN A 213 7.14 -23.90 7.61
C ASN A 213 8.36 -24.65 6.98
N MET A 214 9.00 -24.05 5.97
CA MET A 214 10.16 -24.70 5.33
C MET A 214 11.43 -24.69 6.19
N HIS A 215 11.49 -23.86 7.22
CA HIS A 215 12.62 -23.78 8.14
C HIS A 215 12.35 -24.43 9.51
N LYS A 216 11.12 -24.93 9.75
CA LYS A 216 10.75 -25.61 10.98
C LYS A 216 11.48 -26.95 11.12
N GLY A 217 12.18 -27.14 12.24
CA GLY A 217 12.71 -28.45 12.64
C GLY A 217 11.68 -29.31 13.38
N LYS A 218 12.01 -30.61 13.59
CA LYS A 218 11.24 -31.46 14.51
C LYS A 218 11.35 -31.03 15.97
N GLN A 219 12.47 -30.44 16.34
CA GLN A 219 12.67 -29.74 17.61
C GLN A 219 12.57 -28.26 17.36
N LEU A 220 11.76 -27.56 18.16
CA LEU A 220 11.62 -26.11 18.04
C LEU A 220 12.89 -25.40 18.55
N VAL A 221 13.27 -24.33 17.89
CA VAL A 221 14.47 -23.54 18.18
C VAL A 221 14.06 -22.15 18.59
N ALA A 222 14.43 -21.74 19.82
CA ALA A 222 14.06 -20.43 20.37
C ALA A 222 15.06 -19.31 20.02
N ASP A 223 16.20 -19.60 19.38
CA ASP A 223 17.20 -18.59 19.01
C ASP A 223 16.63 -17.63 17.97
N SER A 224 16.57 -16.34 18.31
CA SER A 224 16.04 -15.28 17.44
C SER A 224 16.79 -15.13 16.10
N ARG A 225 18.02 -15.67 16.00
CA ARG A 225 18.83 -15.67 14.76
C ARG A 225 18.63 -16.93 13.93
N HIS A 226 17.78 -17.87 14.40
CA HIS A 226 17.45 -19.04 13.60
C HIS A 226 16.74 -18.62 12.31
N ARG A 227 17.03 -19.31 11.21
CA ARG A 227 16.53 -18.97 9.87
C ARG A 227 15.00 -18.85 9.79
N GLU A 228 14.27 -19.53 10.65
CA GLU A 228 12.80 -19.46 10.74
C GLU A 228 12.33 -18.03 11.11
N HIS A 229 13.07 -17.34 12.01
CA HIS A 229 12.73 -16.04 12.55
C HIS A 229 13.29 -14.86 11.73
N ASP A 230 14.25 -15.15 10.84
CA ASP A 230 14.93 -14.16 9.98
C ASP A 230 14.43 -14.29 8.55
N GLU A 231 13.27 -13.69 8.32
CA GLU A 231 12.56 -13.72 7.02
C GLU A 231 13.38 -12.97 5.97
N GLY A 232 13.51 -13.57 4.77
CA GLY A 232 14.23 -12.96 3.66
C GLY A 232 13.49 -11.78 3.03
N TRP A 233 14.22 -10.95 2.34
CA TRP A 233 13.68 -9.87 1.51
C TRP A 233 13.04 -10.44 0.23
N PRO A 234 11.83 -9.99 -0.21
CA PRO A 234 10.88 -9.17 0.53
C PRO A 234 10.10 -9.98 1.58
N SER A 235 9.72 -9.32 2.68
CA SER A 235 9.04 -9.96 3.78
C SER A 235 7.57 -10.33 3.46
N GLY A 236 6.98 -11.22 4.26
CA GLY A 236 5.57 -11.57 4.17
C GLY A 236 4.62 -10.53 4.75
N ARG A 237 5.13 -9.41 5.30
CA ARG A 237 4.30 -8.33 5.82
C ARG A 237 3.34 -7.79 4.76
N THR A 238 3.85 -7.57 3.57
CA THR A 238 3.25 -6.84 2.48
C THR A 238 2.45 -7.74 1.53
N ASN A 239 1.62 -7.14 0.65
CA ASN A 239 0.90 -7.85 -0.40
C ASN A 239 1.83 -8.25 -1.58
N HIS A 240 1.25 -8.59 -2.74
CA HIS A 240 2.00 -8.95 -3.95
C HIS A 240 3.00 -7.89 -4.40
N TYR A 241 2.57 -6.63 -4.49
CA TYR A 241 3.43 -5.50 -4.89
C TYR A 241 4.18 -4.85 -3.73
N TRP A 242 4.28 -5.53 -2.61
CA TRP A 242 5.01 -5.10 -1.41
C TRP A 242 4.48 -3.81 -0.78
N PHE A 243 3.15 -3.63 -0.81
CA PHE A 243 2.46 -2.56 -0.10
C PHE A 243 1.98 -3.03 1.26
N ASP A 244 2.00 -2.12 2.23
CA ASP A 244 1.34 -2.29 3.52
C ASP A 244 -0.16 -2.06 3.37
N LEU A 245 -0.96 -3.13 3.41
CA LEU A 245 -2.41 -3.05 3.28
C LEU A 245 -3.08 -2.34 4.46
N ASN A 246 -2.39 -2.22 5.62
CA ASN A 246 -2.87 -1.40 6.75
C ASN A 246 -2.49 0.08 6.61
N ARG A 247 -2.15 0.51 5.41
CA ARG A 247 -2.04 1.90 4.98
C ARG A 247 -2.95 2.21 3.80
N ASP A 248 -3.70 1.21 3.33
CA ASP A 248 -4.48 1.27 2.08
C ASP A 248 -6.01 1.32 2.28
N TRP A 249 -6.50 1.48 3.54
CA TRP A 249 -7.93 1.61 3.82
C TRP A 249 -8.57 2.86 3.21
N LEU A 250 -7.80 3.93 3.06
CA LEU A 250 -8.21 5.19 2.43
C LEU A 250 -7.81 5.26 0.95
N LEU A 251 -6.64 4.72 0.60
CA LEU A 251 -6.04 4.96 -0.72
C LEU A 251 -6.58 4.01 -1.78
N LEU A 252 -7.00 2.80 -1.38
CA LEU A 252 -7.63 1.76 -2.19
C LEU A 252 -6.84 1.43 -3.47
N ALA A 253 -5.51 1.43 -3.35
CA ALA A 253 -4.63 1.13 -4.47
C ALA A 253 -4.71 -0.34 -4.91
N HIS A 254 -5.15 -1.24 -3.99
CA HIS A 254 -5.11 -2.69 -4.18
C HIS A 254 -6.49 -3.35 -4.10
N PRO A 255 -6.71 -4.47 -4.85
CA PRO A 255 -7.99 -5.17 -4.89
C PRO A 255 -8.43 -5.69 -3.52
N GLU A 256 -7.49 -6.07 -2.64
CA GLU A 256 -7.76 -6.50 -1.26
C GLU A 256 -8.48 -5.41 -0.46
N SER A 257 -7.97 -4.19 -0.53
CA SER A 257 -8.55 -3.03 0.15
C SER A 257 -9.87 -2.60 -0.47
N GLN A 258 -9.98 -2.61 -1.80
CA GLN A 258 -11.22 -2.28 -2.52
C GLN A 258 -12.35 -3.27 -2.16
N ALA A 259 -12.05 -4.56 -2.13
CA ALA A 259 -13.02 -5.59 -1.75
C ALA A 259 -13.49 -5.40 -0.29
N ARG A 260 -12.56 -5.17 0.63
CA ARG A 260 -12.83 -4.95 2.06
C ARG A 260 -13.68 -3.70 2.29
N ILE A 261 -13.34 -2.56 1.70
CA ILE A 261 -14.08 -1.31 1.84
C ILE A 261 -15.49 -1.42 1.26
N LYS A 262 -15.65 -2.12 0.14
CA LYS A 262 -16.97 -2.41 -0.41
C LYS A 262 -17.85 -3.18 0.57
N GLN A 263 -17.31 -4.18 1.26
CA GLN A 263 -18.05 -4.93 2.29
C GLN A 263 -18.28 -4.07 3.55
N PHE A 264 -17.30 -3.27 3.96
CA PHE A 264 -17.46 -2.34 5.06
C PHE A 264 -18.63 -1.36 4.80
N HIS A 265 -18.71 -0.74 3.64
CA HIS A 265 -19.83 0.15 3.29
C HIS A 265 -21.16 -0.57 3.09
N LYS A 266 -21.13 -1.82 2.61
CA LYS A 266 -22.34 -2.65 2.46
C LYS A 266 -22.97 -2.94 3.82
N TRP A 267 -22.19 -3.16 4.86
CA TRP A 267 -22.65 -3.62 6.15
C TRP A 267 -22.60 -2.59 7.28
N ARG A 268 -21.70 -1.62 7.22
CA ARG A 268 -21.47 -0.59 8.25
C ARG A 268 -21.41 -1.21 9.66
N PRO A 269 -20.40 -2.04 9.96
CA PRO A 269 -20.31 -2.77 11.23
C PRO A 269 -20.29 -1.82 12.42
N HIS A 270 -20.81 -2.28 13.56
CA HIS A 270 -20.71 -1.55 14.83
C HIS A 270 -19.31 -1.64 15.44
N VAL A 271 -18.71 -2.84 15.37
CA VAL A 271 -17.35 -3.10 15.83
C VAL A 271 -16.57 -3.78 14.71
N LEU A 272 -15.37 -3.25 14.42
CA LEU A 272 -14.42 -3.86 13.51
C LEU A 272 -13.11 -4.12 14.24
N THR A 273 -12.57 -5.34 14.12
CA THR A 273 -11.28 -5.72 14.73
C THR A 273 -10.21 -5.89 13.67
N ASP A 274 -8.98 -5.49 14.01
CA ASP A 274 -7.78 -5.61 13.20
C ASP A 274 -6.67 -6.26 14.04
N PHE A 275 -6.41 -7.55 13.75
CA PHE A 275 -5.51 -8.39 14.55
C PHE A 275 -4.09 -8.40 13.97
N HIS A 276 -3.13 -7.95 14.79
CA HIS A 276 -1.73 -7.75 14.46
C HIS A 276 -0.75 -8.45 15.39
N GLU A 277 0.54 -8.35 15.02
CA GLU A 277 1.66 -8.71 15.87
C GLU A 277 2.75 -7.62 15.85
N MET A 278 3.32 -7.36 17.01
CA MET A 278 4.43 -6.43 17.24
C MET A 278 5.74 -7.16 17.58
N GLY A 279 6.77 -6.43 17.97
CA GLY A 279 8.07 -7.00 18.35
C GLY A 279 7.99 -8.07 19.44
N THR A 280 8.84 -9.10 19.36
CA THR A 280 8.88 -10.27 20.25
C THR A 280 9.11 -9.89 21.74
N ASP A 281 9.88 -8.84 22.00
CA ASP A 281 10.19 -8.34 23.35
C ASP A 281 9.09 -7.44 23.92
N SER A 282 7.86 -7.67 23.53
CA SER A 282 6.66 -6.98 24.03
C SER A 282 5.72 -7.96 24.75
N THR A 283 4.45 -7.56 24.95
CA THR A 283 3.42 -8.38 25.58
C THR A 283 2.18 -8.44 24.71
N TYR A 284 1.09 -7.84 25.11
CA TYR A 284 -0.12 -7.71 24.31
C TYR A 284 -0.65 -6.28 24.43
N PHE A 285 -1.03 -5.69 23.32
CA PHE A 285 -1.67 -4.39 23.28
C PHE A 285 -3.10 -4.50 22.76
N PHE A 286 -3.99 -3.69 23.29
CA PHE A 286 -5.31 -3.42 22.73
C PHE A 286 -5.69 -1.97 22.98
N GLN A 287 -6.47 -1.42 22.06
CA GLN A 287 -6.93 -0.05 22.16
C GLN A 287 -7.83 0.20 23.41
N PRO A 288 -7.90 1.49 23.88
CA PRO A 288 -7.49 2.70 23.18
C PRO A 288 -5.97 2.88 23.14
N GLY A 289 -5.50 3.54 22.06
CA GLY A 289 -4.12 4.00 21.94
C GLY A 289 -3.87 5.32 22.67
N VAL A 290 -2.80 6.03 22.31
CA VAL A 290 -2.44 7.32 22.90
C VAL A 290 -3.52 8.37 22.59
N ARG A 291 -4.29 8.78 23.59
CA ARG A 291 -5.47 9.66 23.43
C ARG A 291 -5.19 10.99 22.72
N SER A 292 -4.04 11.62 22.98
CA SER A 292 -3.63 12.88 22.35
C SER A 292 -3.19 12.73 20.87
N ARG A 293 -3.17 11.49 20.36
CA ARG A 293 -2.78 11.15 18.99
C ARG A 293 -3.92 10.52 18.18
N LYS A 294 -5.17 10.75 18.57
CA LYS A 294 -6.32 10.30 17.77
C LYS A 294 -6.58 11.25 16.60
N ASN A 295 -7.25 10.76 15.57
CA ASN A 295 -7.72 11.59 14.46
C ASN A 295 -8.67 12.67 14.99
N PRO A 296 -8.49 13.95 14.64
CA PRO A 296 -9.36 15.04 15.12
C PRO A 296 -10.83 14.88 14.77
N MET A 297 -11.14 14.06 13.76
CA MET A 297 -12.50 13.78 13.32
C MET A 297 -13.14 12.60 14.07
N THR A 298 -12.39 11.80 14.86
CA THR A 298 -12.92 10.71 15.68
C THR A 298 -13.73 11.29 16.85
N PRO A 299 -15.02 10.90 17.04
CA PRO A 299 -15.83 11.35 18.15
C PRO A 299 -15.27 10.91 19.51
N ASP A 300 -15.40 11.72 20.56
CA ASP A 300 -14.98 11.36 21.92
C ASP A 300 -15.77 10.16 22.46
N GLU A 301 -17.02 10.03 22.08
CA GLU A 301 -17.86 8.88 22.45
C GLU A 301 -17.32 7.57 21.90
N ASN A 302 -16.70 7.57 20.70
CA ASN A 302 -16.01 6.40 20.16
C ASN A 302 -14.91 5.91 21.09
N VAL A 303 -14.06 6.82 21.57
CA VAL A 303 -12.97 6.49 22.51
C VAL A 303 -13.53 5.93 23.82
N THR A 304 -14.61 6.53 24.34
CA THR A 304 -15.26 6.05 25.58
C THR A 304 -15.81 4.63 25.42
N LEU A 305 -16.40 4.30 24.26
CA LEU A 305 -16.87 2.96 23.98
C LEU A 305 -15.72 1.96 23.80
N THR A 306 -14.64 2.37 23.14
CA THR A 306 -13.42 1.57 23.01
C THR A 306 -12.83 1.24 24.40
N GLU A 307 -12.81 2.20 25.33
CA GLU A 307 -12.41 1.99 26.72
C GLU A 307 -13.34 1.01 27.46
N ALA A 308 -14.65 1.12 27.23
CA ALA A 308 -15.60 0.18 27.83
C ALA A 308 -15.38 -1.26 27.32
N LEU A 309 -15.01 -1.44 26.06
CA LEU A 309 -14.64 -2.74 25.48
C LEU A 309 -13.29 -3.23 26.05
N ALA A 310 -12.32 -2.34 26.21
CA ALA A 310 -11.00 -2.64 26.76
C ALA A 310 -11.05 -3.27 28.16
N GLN A 311 -12.04 -2.90 29.00
CA GLN A 311 -12.22 -3.53 30.34
C GLN A 311 -12.46 -5.05 30.25
N TYR A 312 -13.12 -5.51 29.18
CA TYR A 312 -13.38 -6.95 28.99
C TYR A 312 -12.13 -7.68 28.50
N HIS A 313 -11.28 -7.01 27.69
CA HIS A 313 -9.99 -7.56 27.28
C HIS A 313 -9.05 -7.67 28.47
N ALA A 314 -8.95 -6.61 29.27
CA ALA A 314 -8.16 -6.58 30.49
C ALA A 314 -8.59 -7.70 31.45
N ALA A 315 -9.88 -7.80 31.77
CA ALA A 315 -10.40 -8.83 32.66
C ALA A 315 -10.13 -10.26 32.16
N ALA A 316 -10.14 -10.47 30.83
CA ALA A 316 -9.84 -11.77 30.26
C ALA A 316 -8.35 -12.14 30.39
N PHE A 317 -7.41 -11.19 30.26
CA PHE A 317 -6.00 -11.41 30.49
C PHE A 317 -5.64 -11.50 31.97
N ASP A 318 -6.26 -10.67 32.83
CA ASP A 318 -6.10 -10.73 34.32
C ASP A 318 -6.43 -12.13 34.85
N ALA A 319 -7.54 -12.71 34.35
CA ALA A 319 -7.93 -14.05 34.74
C ALA A 319 -6.91 -15.14 34.32
N GLN A 320 -6.06 -14.86 33.34
CA GLN A 320 -5.02 -15.77 32.87
C GLN A 320 -3.62 -15.40 33.40
N GLY A 321 -3.52 -14.30 34.17
CA GLY A 321 -2.22 -13.79 34.70
C GLY A 321 -1.26 -13.33 33.59
N LYS A 322 -1.79 -12.85 32.46
CA LYS A 322 -0.99 -12.39 31.31
C LYS A 322 -0.77 -10.89 31.32
N LEU A 323 0.39 -10.47 30.84
CA LEU A 323 0.77 -9.06 30.75
C LEU A 323 0.19 -8.43 29.48
N TYR A 324 -0.27 -7.19 29.59
CA TYR A 324 -0.78 -6.36 28.52
C TYR A 324 -0.54 -4.88 28.82
N PHE A 325 -0.75 -4.03 27.81
CA PHE A 325 -0.74 -2.57 27.97
C PHE A 325 -1.74 -1.91 27.01
N THR A 326 -2.09 -0.67 27.31
CA THR A 326 -3.01 0.17 26.54
C THR A 326 -2.58 1.64 26.72
N GLU A 327 -3.10 2.54 25.94
CA GLU A 327 -2.83 4.00 25.96
C GLU A 327 -1.36 4.39 25.72
N GLU A 328 -0.56 3.51 25.16
CA GLU A 328 0.86 3.71 24.82
C GLU A 328 1.15 3.30 23.38
N ALA A 329 2.29 3.71 22.84
CA ALA A 329 2.91 3.33 21.58
C ALA A 329 2.06 3.61 20.32
N PHE A 330 0.89 3.02 20.22
CA PHE A 330 0.03 3.08 19.04
C PHE A 330 -0.91 4.29 19.05
N ASP A 331 -1.26 4.77 17.87
CA ASP A 331 -2.20 5.88 17.67
C ASP A 331 -3.30 5.54 16.65
N ASP A 332 -4.38 6.34 16.67
CA ASP A 332 -5.48 6.31 15.71
C ASP A 332 -5.56 7.59 14.90
N PHE A 333 -4.43 8.09 14.43
CA PHE A 333 -4.34 9.36 13.73
C PHE A 333 -4.59 9.23 12.23
N TYR A 334 -3.84 8.36 11.53
CA TYR A 334 -3.94 8.21 10.07
C TYR A 334 -5.22 7.49 9.66
N ALA A 335 -6.05 8.15 8.83
CA ALA A 335 -7.37 7.64 8.40
C ALA A 335 -7.31 6.38 7.50
N GLY A 336 -6.15 5.97 7.05
CA GLY A 336 -5.95 4.79 6.20
C GLY A 336 -5.58 3.50 6.93
N LYS A 337 -5.83 3.40 8.25
CA LYS A 337 -5.65 2.20 9.08
C LYS A 337 -6.97 1.53 9.44
N GLY A 338 -6.92 0.21 9.70
CA GLY A 338 -8.09 -0.59 10.06
C GLY A 338 -8.74 -0.19 11.38
N SER A 339 -8.00 0.43 12.29
CA SER A 339 -8.54 0.97 13.54
C SER A 339 -9.14 2.37 13.40
N THR A 340 -8.61 3.22 12.52
CA THR A 340 -9.01 4.64 12.41
C THR A 340 -10.12 4.86 11.35
N TYR A 341 -10.05 4.17 10.22
CA TYR A 341 -11.03 4.32 9.14
C TYR A 341 -12.47 4.06 9.60
N PRO A 342 -12.75 2.99 10.37
CA PRO A 342 -14.10 2.73 10.90
C PRO A 342 -14.63 3.84 11.81
N ASP A 343 -13.77 4.45 12.61
CA ASP A 343 -14.13 5.50 13.55
C ASP A 343 -14.70 6.76 12.87
N LEU A 344 -14.19 7.05 11.68
CA LEU A 344 -14.68 8.17 10.85
C LEU A 344 -16.05 7.88 10.20
N HIS A 345 -16.55 6.65 10.37
CA HIS A 345 -17.79 6.17 9.77
C HIS A 345 -18.84 5.68 10.79
N GLY A 346 -18.62 5.90 12.08
CA GLY A 346 -19.56 5.52 13.15
C GLY A 346 -19.45 4.06 13.59
N SER A 347 -18.37 3.39 13.24
CA SER A 347 -17.97 2.10 13.78
C SER A 347 -16.94 2.27 14.89
N ILE A 348 -16.70 1.26 15.71
CA ILE A 348 -15.61 1.20 16.68
C ILE A 348 -14.53 0.31 16.05
N GLY A 349 -13.42 0.90 15.63
CA GLY A 349 -12.25 0.18 15.13
C GLY A 349 -11.33 -0.21 16.29
N ILE A 350 -10.90 -1.46 16.36
CA ILE A 350 -10.05 -1.96 17.46
C ILE A 350 -8.81 -2.63 16.88
N LEU A 351 -7.64 -2.09 17.24
CA LEU A 351 -6.34 -2.71 16.98
C LEU A 351 -5.97 -3.63 18.16
N PHE A 352 -5.55 -4.84 17.82
CA PHE A 352 -4.90 -5.79 18.72
C PHE A 352 -3.48 -6.05 18.23
N GLU A 353 -2.49 -5.99 19.15
CA GLU A 353 -1.08 -6.26 18.82
C GLU A 353 -0.51 -7.30 19.79
N GLN A 354 -0.23 -8.49 19.27
CA GLN A 354 0.39 -9.59 20.02
C GLN A 354 1.91 -9.52 19.84
N ALA A 355 2.68 -9.73 20.92
CA ALA A 355 4.12 -10.00 20.78
C ALA A 355 4.35 -11.20 19.84
N SER A 356 5.14 -11.03 18.77
CA SER A 356 5.30 -12.05 17.74
C SER A 356 6.27 -13.14 18.14
N SER A 357 5.90 -14.41 17.95
CA SER A 357 6.87 -15.52 18.03
C SER A 357 7.74 -15.65 16.78
N ARG A 358 7.48 -14.89 15.73
CA ARG A 358 8.17 -14.90 14.43
C ARG A 358 8.22 -16.25 13.71
N GLY A 359 7.96 -17.31 14.37
CA GLY A 359 7.93 -18.70 13.97
C GLY A 359 7.17 -19.49 15.01
N HIS A 360 7.62 -20.70 15.34
CA HIS A 360 6.91 -21.57 16.29
C HIS A 360 7.32 -21.34 17.74
N LEU A 361 8.56 -20.90 18.00
CA LEU A 361 9.07 -20.63 19.35
C LEU A 361 10.21 -19.61 19.28
N GLN A 362 10.16 -18.54 20.09
CA GLN A 362 11.24 -17.57 20.15
C GLN A 362 11.52 -17.12 21.58
N SER A 363 12.81 -16.95 21.94
CA SER A 363 13.22 -16.33 23.20
C SER A 363 12.96 -14.84 23.18
N SER A 364 12.39 -14.32 24.28
CA SER A 364 12.16 -12.89 24.52
C SER A 364 12.64 -12.49 25.91
N ILE A 365 12.63 -11.18 26.22
CA ILE A 365 12.91 -10.67 27.56
C ILE A 365 11.88 -11.17 28.61
N ASN A 366 10.70 -11.59 28.16
CA ASN A 366 9.61 -12.12 29.01
C ASN A 366 9.64 -13.66 29.12
N GLY A 367 10.66 -14.33 28.57
CA GLY A 367 10.78 -15.77 28.50
C GLY A 367 10.53 -16.32 27.08
N GLU A 368 10.36 -17.63 26.95
CA GLU A 368 10.04 -18.24 25.67
C GLU A 368 8.58 -17.95 25.26
N LEU A 369 8.40 -17.45 24.06
CA LEU A 369 7.11 -17.16 23.44
C LEU A 369 6.81 -18.19 22.36
N SER A 370 5.74 -18.97 22.52
CA SER A 370 5.35 -19.99 21.57
C SER A 370 4.19 -19.53 20.68
N PHE A 371 4.16 -19.98 19.42
CA PHE A 371 3.10 -19.68 18.48
C PHE A 371 1.71 -20.12 18.98
N LYS A 372 1.63 -21.26 19.66
CA LYS A 372 0.38 -21.73 20.31
C LYS A 372 -0.15 -20.75 21.38
N ASP A 373 0.74 -20.03 22.08
CA ASP A 373 0.32 -19.06 23.10
C ASP A 373 -0.10 -17.72 22.46
N THR A 374 0.56 -17.31 21.37
CA THR A 374 0.15 -16.13 20.60
C THR A 374 -1.24 -16.32 19.97
N ILE A 375 -1.52 -17.51 19.40
CA ILE A 375 -2.84 -17.89 18.91
C ILE A 375 -3.89 -17.84 20.01
N ALA A 376 -3.60 -18.39 21.21
CA ALA A 376 -4.53 -18.39 22.35
C ALA A 376 -4.89 -16.97 22.78
N ASN A 377 -3.95 -16.02 22.74
CA ASN A 377 -4.20 -14.62 23.08
C ASN A 377 -5.14 -13.94 22.09
N GLN A 378 -4.96 -14.17 20.77
CA GLN A 378 -5.87 -13.65 19.73
C GLN A 378 -7.30 -14.20 19.89
N ILE A 379 -7.45 -15.47 20.27
CA ILE A 379 -8.76 -16.07 20.57
C ILE A 379 -9.38 -15.42 21.82
N THR A 380 -8.57 -15.17 22.86
CA THR A 380 -9.03 -14.53 24.10
C THR A 380 -9.64 -13.15 23.81
N THR A 381 -8.97 -12.33 23.01
CA THR A 381 -9.46 -10.99 22.69
C THR A 381 -10.61 -11.02 21.68
N SER A 382 -10.67 -11.99 20.79
CA SER A 382 -11.85 -12.21 19.92
C SER A 382 -13.11 -12.53 20.74
N LEU A 383 -13.03 -13.44 21.71
CA LEU A 383 -14.15 -13.80 22.57
C LEU A 383 -14.54 -12.66 23.51
N SER A 384 -13.57 -11.95 24.10
CA SER A 384 -13.85 -10.80 24.97
C SER A 384 -14.42 -9.61 24.22
N THR A 385 -14.14 -9.45 22.91
CA THR A 385 -14.79 -8.45 22.05
C THR A 385 -16.30 -8.71 21.97
N PHE A 386 -16.72 -9.94 21.70
CA PHE A 386 -18.15 -10.29 21.68
C PHE A 386 -18.81 -10.03 23.05
N LYS A 387 -18.16 -10.47 24.13
CA LYS A 387 -18.68 -10.28 25.48
C LYS A 387 -18.83 -8.80 25.85
N GLY A 388 -17.81 -8.01 25.58
CA GLY A 388 -17.81 -6.58 25.82
C GLY A 388 -18.87 -5.84 25.02
N ALA A 389 -18.97 -6.13 23.72
CA ALA A 389 -19.96 -5.51 22.85
C ALA A 389 -21.40 -5.87 23.22
N LEU A 390 -21.67 -7.11 23.57
CA LEU A 390 -23.00 -7.51 24.06
C LEU A 390 -23.39 -6.83 25.36
N ALA A 391 -22.45 -6.68 26.29
CA ALA A 391 -22.68 -5.97 27.55
C ALA A 391 -22.92 -4.47 27.37
N ASN A 392 -22.34 -3.86 26.34
CA ASN A 392 -22.47 -2.43 26.02
C ASN A 392 -23.42 -2.19 24.82
N LYS A 393 -24.24 -3.19 24.45
CA LYS A 393 -25.02 -3.19 23.20
C LYS A 393 -25.87 -1.93 23.02
N ALA A 394 -26.62 -1.50 24.04
CA ALA A 394 -27.48 -0.32 23.96
C ALA A 394 -26.66 0.94 23.62
N ALA A 395 -25.54 1.16 24.31
CA ALA A 395 -24.69 2.32 24.07
C ALA A 395 -24.06 2.30 22.66
N ILE A 396 -23.65 1.13 22.16
CA ILE A 396 -23.07 0.97 20.81
C ILE A 396 -24.13 1.26 19.73
N LEU A 397 -25.36 0.77 19.92
CA LEU A 397 -26.48 1.03 19.00
C LEU A 397 -26.84 2.53 18.99
N ASP A 398 -26.93 3.17 20.16
CA ASP A 398 -27.19 4.60 20.29
C ASP A 398 -26.08 5.45 19.64
N TYR A 399 -24.83 5.10 19.88
CA TYR A 399 -23.69 5.79 19.25
C TYR A 399 -23.81 5.77 17.74
N GLN A 400 -23.99 4.60 17.13
CA GLN A 400 -24.02 4.52 15.66
C GLN A 400 -25.29 5.15 15.07
N SER A 401 -26.45 5.01 15.69
CA SER A 401 -27.69 5.66 15.23
C SER A 401 -27.59 7.20 15.28
N ASN A 402 -26.93 7.75 16.30
CA ASN A 402 -26.72 9.18 16.47
C ASN A 402 -25.56 9.76 15.64
N PHE A 403 -24.69 8.89 15.08
CA PHE A 403 -23.48 9.32 14.39
C PHE A 403 -23.77 10.23 13.20
N VAL A 404 -24.75 9.92 12.35
CA VAL A 404 -25.08 10.73 11.17
C VAL A 404 -25.70 12.08 11.58
N GLU A 405 -26.55 12.09 12.61
CA GLU A 405 -27.13 13.33 13.14
C GLU A 405 -26.04 14.25 13.74
N SER A 406 -25.14 13.69 14.55
CA SER A 406 -24.01 14.46 15.12
C SER A 406 -23.09 14.98 14.03
N THR A 407 -22.85 14.20 12.98
CA THR A 407 -22.06 14.57 11.81
C THR A 407 -22.70 15.71 11.04
N LYS A 408 -24.01 15.67 10.79
CA LYS A 408 -24.76 16.77 10.14
C LYS A 408 -24.75 18.04 11.00
N ALA A 409 -24.92 17.90 12.32
CA ALA A 409 -24.88 19.01 13.26
C ALA A 409 -23.50 19.68 13.30
N GLN A 410 -22.43 18.91 13.18
CA GLN A 410 -21.07 19.43 13.07
C GLN A 410 -20.84 20.13 11.73
N ALA A 411 -21.24 19.52 10.62
CA ALA A 411 -21.15 20.11 9.28
C ALA A 411 -21.91 21.44 9.16
N ALA A 412 -23.07 21.58 9.84
CA ALA A 412 -23.88 22.80 9.82
C ALA A 412 -23.19 23.97 10.54
N LYS A 413 -22.29 23.71 11.48
CA LYS A 413 -21.51 24.71 12.24
C LYS A 413 -20.20 25.06 11.56
N ASP A 414 -19.74 24.22 10.59
CA ASP A 414 -18.48 24.46 9.88
C ASP A 414 -18.60 25.65 8.94
N GLU A 415 -17.59 26.52 8.93
CA GLU A 415 -17.47 27.62 7.98
C GLU A 415 -17.29 27.13 6.56
N THR A 416 -16.54 26.00 6.38
CA THR A 416 -16.35 25.33 5.10
C THR A 416 -17.58 24.49 4.75
N VAL A 417 -18.37 24.92 3.78
CA VAL A 417 -19.58 24.20 3.35
C VAL A 417 -19.34 23.23 2.19
N GLY A 418 -18.15 23.24 1.63
CA GLY A 418 -17.73 22.33 0.58
C GLY A 418 -16.34 22.65 0.06
N TYR A 419 -15.90 21.82 -0.87
CA TYR A 419 -14.66 22.02 -1.62
C TYR A 419 -14.96 21.96 -3.11
N VAL A 420 -14.29 22.80 -3.91
CA VAL A 420 -14.23 22.64 -5.35
C VAL A 420 -12.84 22.09 -5.68
N VAL A 421 -12.80 21.07 -6.54
CA VAL A 421 -11.56 20.40 -6.96
C VAL A 421 -11.58 20.21 -8.46
N GLY A 422 -10.49 20.53 -9.16
CA GLY A 422 -10.47 20.44 -10.61
C GLY A 422 -9.09 20.56 -11.23
N THR A 423 -9.07 20.47 -12.55
CA THR A 423 -7.92 20.77 -13.40
C THR A 423 -8.41 21.14 -14.79
N ASN A 424 -7.72 22.03 -15.46
CA ASN A 424 -8.08 22.42 -16.83
C ASN A 424 -7.37 21.59 -17.91
N THR A 425 -6.40 20.75 -17.55
CA THR A 425 -5.49 20.08 -18.50
C THR A 425 -5.48 18.56 -18.37
N ASP A 426 -5.53 18.00 -17.17
CA ASP A 426 -5.35 16.56 -16.94
C ASP A 426 -6.60 15.88 -16.34
N LEU A 427 -7.58 15.61 -17.18
CA LEU A 427 -8.78 14.88 -16.78
C LEU A 427 -8.50 13.46 -16.29
N GLY A 428 -7.36 12.86 -16.62
CA GLY A 428 -6.96 11.54 -16.15
C GLY A 428 -6.79 11.50 -14.62
N ARG A 429 -6.10 12.50 -14.04
CA ARG A 429 -5.95 12.66 -12.59
C ARG A 429 -7.28 12.96 -11.90
N LEU A 430 -8.07 13.87 -12.47
CA LEU A 430 -9.38 14.23 -11.90
C LEU A 430 -10.33 13.02 -11.89
N ASN A 431 -10.37 12.23 -12.95
CA ASN A 431 -11.20 11.02 -13.02
C ASN A 431 -10.75 9.97 -11.99
N ALA A 432 -9.44 9.79 -11.79
CA ALA A 432 -8.90 8.88 -10.78
C ALA A 432 -9.26 9.35 -9.35
N PHE A 433 -9.18 10.65 -9.08
CA PHE A 433 -9.60 11.24 -7.83
C PHE A 433 -11.10 11.01 -7.55
N VAL A 434 -11.96 11.29 -8.55
CA VAL A 434 -13.41 11.09 -8.42
C VAL A 434 -13.77 9.62 -8.22
N ALA A 435 -13.10 8.71 -8.93
CA ALA A 435 -13.30 7.27 -8.73
C ALA A 435 -12.96 6.82 -7.30
N LEU A 436 -11.96 7.44 -6.66
CA LEU A 436 -11.65 7.18 -5.26
C LEU A 436 -12.75 7.73 -4.33
N LEU A 437 -13.30 8.93 -4.60
CA LEU A 437 -14.44 9.46 -3.84
C LEU A 437 -15.65 8.54 -3.91
N GLU A 438 -15.96 7.99 -5.09
CA GLU A 438 -17.08 7.07 -5.29
C GLU A 438 -16.94 5.78 -4.47
N GLN A 439 -15.74 5.22 -4.39
CA GLN A 439 -15.45 4.04 -3.58
C GLN A 439 -15.70 4.28 -2.07
N HIS A 440 -15.53 5.51 -1.61
CA HIS A 440 -15.83 5.94 -0.24
C HIS A 440 -17.26 6.46 -0.05
N ASN A 441 -18.13 6.36 -1.05
CA ASN A 441 -19.49 6.90 -1.04
C ASN A 441 -19.55 8.41 -0.76
N ILE A 442 -18.49 9.15 -1.13
CA ILE A 442 -18.45 10.62 -1.02
C ILE A 442 -19.24 11.22 -2.20
N ARG A 443 -20.25 12.02 -1.87
CA ARG A 443 -21.08 12.72 -2.88
C ARG A 443 -20.37 13.93 -3.43
N TYR A 444 -20.56 14.17 -4.71
CA TYR A 444 -20.07 15.35 -5.42
C TYR A 444 -21.07 15.79 -6.50
N ASP A 445 -20.98 17.04 -6.94
CA ASP A 445 -21.66 17.59 -8.11
C ASP A 445 -20.62 18.06 -9.12
N VAL A 446 -20.91 17.94 -10.42
CA VAL A 446 -20.02 18.44 -11.47
C VAL A 446 -20.22 19.94 -11.68
N VAL A 447 -19.13 20.70 -11.78
CA VAL A 447 -19.15 22.12 -12.18
C VAL A 447 -19.58 22.20 -13.65
N ASN A 448 -20.74 22.77 -13.92
CA ASN A 448 -21.36 22.78 -15.27
C ASN A 448 -21.21 24.10 -16.04
N LYS A 449 -20.68 25.15 -15.38
CA LYS A 449 -20.28 26.42 -15.99
C LYS A 449 -18.98 26.86 -15.33
N ALA A 450 -18.11 27.51 -16.10
CA ALA A 450 -16.89 28.06 -15.56
C ALA A 450 -17.21 28.96 -14.34
N SER A 451 -16.52 28.65 -13.23
CA SER A 451 -16.73 29.31 -11.93
C SER A 451 -15.39 29.76 -11.38
N LYS A 452 -15.29 31.00 -10.93
CA LYS A 452 -14.06 31.55 -10.33
C LYS A 452 -14.21 31.53 -8.81
N VAL A 453 -13.20 30.99 -8.12
CA VAL A 453 -13.07 31.01 -6.66
C VAL A 453 -11.67 31.51 -6.33
N GLY A 454 -11.58 32.61 -5.60
CA GLY A 454 -10.31 33.28 -5.41
C GLY A 454 -9.69 33.66 -6.77
N ASP A 455 -8.46 33.26 -7.00
CA ASP A 455 -7.75 33.47 -8.28
C ASP A 455 -7.89 32.30 -9.26
N THR A 456 -8.42 31.16 -8.83
CA THR A 456 -8.56 29.95 -9.64
C THR A 456 -9.88 29.93 -10.41
N THR A 457 -9.81 29.57 -11.70
CA THR A 457 -10.98 29.35 -12.56
C THR A 457 -11.19 27.86 -12.81
N TYR A 458 -12.29 27.32 -12.34
CA TYR A 458 -12.71 25.94 -12.52
C TYR A 458 -13.58 25.82 -13.77
N GLY A 459 -13.09 25.10 -14.78
CA GLY A 459 -13.76 24.93 -16.06
C GLY A 459 -15.03 24.07 -15.96
N ALA A 460 -15.99 24.31 -16.88
CA ALA A 460 -17.18 23.47 -16.99
C ALA A 460 -16.81 22.04 -17.36
N GLY A 461 -17.22 21.05 -16.54
CA GLY A 461 -16.88 19.64 -16.71
C GLY A 461 -15.43 19.26 -16.34
N HIS A 462 -14.65 20.24 -15.87
CA HIS A 462 -13.26 20.06 -15.46
C HIS A 462 -13.06 20.15 -13.94
N ALA A 463 -14.15 20.21 -13.19
CA ALA A 463 -14.12 20.28 -11.73
C ALA A 463 -15.36 19.67 -11.10
N VAL A 464 -15.22 19.28 -9.84
CA VAL A 464 -16.30 18.79 -8.98
C VAL A 464 -16.42 19.65 -7.73
N TYR A 465 -17.65 19.80 -7.26
CA TYR A 465 -17.97 20.36 -5.96
C TYR A 465 -18.31 19.23 -4.99
N ILE A 466 -17.67 19.20 -3.84
CA ILE A 466 -17.83 18.19 -2.80
C ILE A 466 -18.45 18.88 -1.58
N PRO A 467 -19.75 18.69 -1.31
CA PRO A 467 -20.40 19.30 -0.15
C PRO A 467 -19.89 18.68 1.15
N THR A 468 -19.70 19.49 2.19
CA THR A 468 -19.41 18.97 3.53
C THR A 468 -20.66 18.41 4.21
N ASN A 469 -21.86 18.91 3.88
CA ASN A 469 -23.12 18.39 4.42
C ASN A 469 -23.50 17.04 3.80
N GLN A 470 -22.82 15.99 4.22
CA GLN A 470 -23.06 14.60 3.82
C GLN A 470 -22.63 13.64 4.94
N PRO A 471 -23.06 12.35 4.90
CA PRO A 471 -22.68 11.37 5.92
C PRO A 471 -21.17 11.17 6.07
N GLN A 472 -20.41 11.39 5.00
CA GLN A 472 -18.94 11.27 4.96
C GLN A 472 -18.21 12.57 5.37
N TYR A 473 -18.90 13.54 5.99
CA TYR A 473 -18.29 14.82 6.40
C TYR A 473 -16.93 14.66 7.09
N ARG A 474 -16.82 13.74 8.05
CA ARG A 474 -15.59 13.52 8.83
C ARG A 474 -14.44 13.07 7.94
N LEU A 475 -14.71 12.14 7.01
CA LEU A 475 -13.72 11.71 6.03
C LEU A 475 -13.38 12.84 5.05
N VAL A 476 -14.38 13.59 4.57
CA VAL A 476 -14.16 14.75 3.68
C VAL A 476 -13.25 15.79 4.35
N LYS A 477 -13.50 16.14 5.60
CA LYS A 477 -12.62 17.07 6.35
C LYS A 477 -11.22 16.52 6.52
N SER A 478 -11.09 15.21 6.76
CA SER A 478 -9.81 14.52 6.93
C SER A 478 -8.96 14.55 5.65
N ILE A 479 -9.55 14.26 4.47
CA ILE A 479 -8.81 14.19 3.20
C ILE A 479 -8.45 15.55 2.58
N PHE A 480 -9.00 16.65 3.10
CA PHE A 480 -8.66 18.02 2.69
C PHE A 480 -7.93 18.81 3.78
N SER A 481 -7.56 18.15 4.88
CA SER A 481 -6.83 18.83 5.97
C SER A 481 -5.46 19.32 5.52
N THR A 482 -5.14 20.57 5.88
CA THR A 482 -3.82 21.20 5.71
C THR A 482 -3.24 21.62 7.06
N GLN A 483 -3.65 20.93 8.14
CA GLN A 483 -3.15 21.20 9.49
C GLN A 483 -1.64 21.05 9.57
N THR A 484 -0.94 22.04 10.16
CA THR A 484 0.53 22.06 10.35
C THR A 484 0.94 22.17 11.83
N SER A 485 -0.03 22.35 12.74
CA SER A 485 0.20 22.45 14.18
C SER A 485 -0.65 21.41 14.91
N PHE A 486 -0.07 20.69 15.83
CA PHE A 486 -0.69 19.57 16.53
C PHE A 486 -0.42 19.68 18.04
N GLU A 487 -1.35 19.17 18.85
CA GLU A 487 -1.20 19.10 20.30
C GLU A 487 -0.05 18.16 20.70
N ASN A 488 0.06 17.02 19.99
CA ASN A 488 1.15 16.07 20.13
C ASN A 488 1.88 15.95 18.77
N ASN A 489 3.18 16.13 18.77
CA ASN A 489 4.02 16.12 17.57
C ASN A 489 4.71 14.77 17.30
N THR A 490 4.30 13.71 18.00
CA THR A 490 4.77 12.36 17.76
C THR A 490 3.73 11.59 16.96
N PHE A 491 4.12 11.08 15.80
CA PHE A 491 3.26 10.32 14.89
C PHE A 491 3.80 8.91 14.73
N TYR A 492 2.90 7.93 14.77
CA TYR A 492 3.25 6.54 14.50
C TYR A 492 3.49 6.30 13.00
N ASP A 493 2.78 7.06 12.15
CA ASP A 493 2.89 7.00 10.70
C ASP A 493 3.05 8.41 10.11
N VAL A 494 2.26 8.78 9.11
CA VAL A 494 2.30 10.11 8.47
C VAL A 494 1.43 11.12 9.21
N SER A 495 1.79 12.39 9.12
CA SER A 495 1.06 13.48 9.76
C SER A 495 0.00 14.17 8.88
N THR A 496 -0.05 13.82 7.58
CA THR A 496 -1.04 14.33 6.61
C THR A 496 -1.24 13.36 5.44
N TRP A 497 -2.40 13.47 4.79
CA TRP A 497 -2.80 12.68 3.62
C TRP A 497 -3.77 13.46 2.72
N ASN A 498 -3.53 14.75 2.50
CA ASN A 498 -4.38 15.59 1.66
C ASN A 498 -4.40 15.05 0.22
N LEU A 499 -5.58 14.59 -0.23
CA LEU A 499 -5.72 13.95 -1.53
C LEU A 499 -5.63 14.94 -2.69
N ALA A 500 -6.12 16.18 -2.54
CA ALA A 500 -6.02 17.17 -3.61
C ALA A 500 -4.56 17.50 -3.93
N LEU A 501 -3.73 17.67 -2.90
CA LEU A 501 -2.28 17.88 -3.05
C LEU A 501 -1.59 16.66 -3.67
N ALA A 502 -1.94 15.45 -3.21
CA ALA A 502 -1.34 14.22 -3.73
C ALA A 502 -1.66 13.98 -5.22
N PHE A 503 -2.87 14.37 -5.65
CA PHE A 503 -3.27 14.30 -7.06
C PHE A 503 -2.80 15.52 -7.88
N ASN A 504 -2.19 16.51 -7.23
CA ASN A 504 -1.82 17.80 -7.84
C ASN A 504 -3.00 18.41 -8.61
N LEU A 505 -4.13 18.56 -7.91
CA LEU A 505 -5.35 19.17 -8.42
C LEU A 505 -5.56 20.52 -7.76
N ASP A 506 -6.03 21.51 -8.54
CA ASP A 506 -6.51 22.76 -7.97
C ASP A 506 -7.66 22.49 -7.01
N TYR A 507 -7.64 23.07 -5.83
CA TYR A 507 -8.76 22.96 -4.90
C TYR A 507 -8.91 24.22 -4.05
N SER A 508 -10.15 24.50 -3.67
CA SER A 508 -10.49 25.63 -2.79
C SER A 508 -11.54 25.19 -1.77
N PRO A 509 -11.32 25.42 -0.48
CA PRO A 509 -12.40 25.39 0.51
C PRO A 509 -13.39 26.52 0.21
N LEU A 510 -14.68 26.27 0.39
CA LEU A 510 -15.75 27.20 0.07
C LEU A 510 -16.55 27.56 1.32
N ASP A 511 -16.76 28.83 1.54
CA ASP A 511 -17.78 29.32 2.45
C ASP A 511 -19.19 29.33 1.79
N LYS A 512 -20.22 29.82 2.52
CA LYS A 512 -21.60 29.88 1.99
C LYS A 512 -21.75 30.85 0.81
N GLY A 513 -20.90 31.88 0.71
CA GLY A 513 -20.87 32.83 -0.39
C GLY A 513 -20.29 32.20 -1.65
N ASP A 514 -19.07 31.74 -1.57
CA ASP A 514 -18.33 31.09 -2.66
C ASP A 514 -19.09 29.90 -3.25
N ALA A 515 -19.69 29.08 -2.38
CA ALA A 515 -20.44 27.90 -2.78
C ALA A 515 -21.69 28.22 -3.64
N ARG A 516 -22.28 29.45 -3.53
CA ARG A 516 -23.38 29.92 -4.40
C ARG A 516 -22.87 30.29 -5.79
N ASP A 517 -21.63 30.75 -5.89
CA ASP A 517 -21.04 31.22 -7.13
C ASP A 517 -20.56 30.06 -7.99
N VAL A 518 -20.24 28.90 -7.39
CA VAL A 518 -19.95 27.67 -8.11
C VAL A 518 -21.21 27.12 -8.76
N LYS A 519 -21.30 27.22 -10.09
CA LYS A 519 -22.42 26.70 -10.88
C LYS A 519 -22.24 25.20 -11.12
N ARG A 520 -23.18 24.43 -10.59
CA ARG A 520 -23.12 22.95 -10.56
C ARG A 520 -24.47 22.32 -10.86
N ALA A 521 -24.40 21.07 -11.36
CA ALA A 521 -25.53 20.20 -11.53
C ALA A 521 -25.09 18.76 -11.38
N GLY A 522 -26.01 17.84 -11.05
CA GLY A 522 -25.74 16.43 -11.17
C GLY A 522 -25.38 16.09 -12.64
N GLY A 523 -24.40 15.23 -12.83
CA GLY A 523 -23.93 14.84 -14.17
C GLY A 523 -22.58 14.14 -14.10
N ALA A 524 -22.10 13.68 -15.24
CA ALA A 524 -20.73 13.16 -15.37
C ALA A 524 -19.77 14.32 -15.66
N LEU A 525 -18.52 14.19 -15.17
CA LEU A 525 -17.40 15.00 -15.66
C LEU A 525 -17.43 15.02 -17.20
N LEU A 526 -16.88 16.05 -17.80
CA LEU A 526 -16.61 16.00 -19.24
C LEU A 526 -15.78 14.73 -19.44
N SER A 527 -16.52 13.70 -19.78
CA SER A 527 -15.85 12.46 -20.03
C SER A 527 -14.88 12.73 -21.16
N THR A 528 -13.72 12.17 -21.08
CA THR A 528 -12.87 11.82 -22.18
C THR A 528 -13.66 11.14 -23.34
N ASN A 529 -15.00 11.22 -23.36
CA ASN A 529 -15.89 10.62 -24.34
C ASN A 529 -15.86 11.29 -25.71
N ALA A 530 -15.36 12.50 -25.80
CA ALA A 530 -15.10 13.15 -27.09
C ALA A 530 -13.67 12.82 -27.56
N LEU A 531 -13.34 11.53 -27.68
CA LEU A 531 -12.12 11.13 -28.36
C LEU A 531 -12.23 11.54 -29.84
N ASN A 532 -11.20 12.21 -30.34
CA ASN A 532 -11.17 12.59 -31.74
C ASN A 532 -11.11 11.33 -32.63
N PRO A 533 -11.92 11.26 -33.70
CA PRO A 533 -11.80 10.15 -34.64
C PRO A 533 -10.44 10.21 -35.36
N ILE A 534 -9.78 9.07 -35.44
CA ILE A 534 -8.49 8.96 -36.11
C ILE A 534 -8.68 9.05 -37.64
N GLN A 535 -8.02 10.02 -38.27
CA GLN A 535 -8.16 10.27 -39.71
C GLN A 535 -7.12 9.48 -40.49
N LYS A 536 -7.54 8.50 -41.27
CA LYS A 536 -6.67 7.59 -42.03
C LYS A 536 -5.71 8.30 -43.01
N ASN A 537 -6.10 9.48 -43.52
CA ASN A 537 -5.33 10.28 -44.44
C ASN A 537 -4.50 11.37 -43.77
N ALA A 538 -4.36 11.34 -42.44
CA ALA A 538 -3.50 12.28 -41.72
C ALA A 538 -2.03 12.15 -42.12
N TYR A 539 -1.30 13.24 -42.05
CA TYR A 539 0.15 13.30 -42.25
C TYR A 539 0.90 12.70 -41.06
N ALA A 540 0.40 12.99 -39.86
CA ALA A 540 0.92 12.48 -38.59
C ALA A 540 -0.18 12.49 -37.55
N TYR A 541 0.06 11.81 -36.44
CA TYR A 541 -0.77 11.85 -35.23
C TYR A 541 0.04 12.40 -34.06
N GLY A 542 -0.64 12.86 -33.01
CA GLY A 542 0.05 13.32 -31.80
C GLY A 542 -0.88 13.47 -30.62
N PHE A 543 -0.30 13.40 -29.42
CA PHE A 543 -1.03 13.59 -28.16
C PHE A 543 -0.18 14.36 -27.15
N SER A 544 -0.90 15.06 -26.24
CA SER A 544 -0.29 15.86 -25.18
C SER A 544 0.33 14.98 -24.11
N TRP A 545 1.50 15.39 -23.63
CA TRP A 545 2.17 14.76 -22.47
C TRP A 545 1.57 15.17 -21.13
N GLN A 546 0.67 16.16 -21.09
CA GLN A 546 -0.01 16.62 -19.87
C GLN A 546 -0.91 15.56 -19.27
N HIS A 547 -1.57 14.75 -20.10
CA HIS A 547 -2.48 13.70 -19.61
C HIS A 547 -1.76 12.64 -18.77
N TYR A 548 -2.34 12.25 -17.64
CA TYR A 548 -1.73 11.29 -16.71
C TYR A 548 -1.35 9.96 -17.38
N TYR A 549 -2.19 9.45 -18.27
CA TYR A 549 -1.96 8.19 -18.98
C TYR A 549 -1.16 8.35 -20.29
N ALA A 550 -0.56 9.51 -20.57
CA ALA A 550 0.30 9.70 -21.74
C ALA A 550 1.52 8.74 -21.74
N PRO A 551 2.19 8.44 -20.60
CA PRO A 551 3.24 7.42 -20.55
C PRO A 551 2.73 6.01 -20.94
N ALA A 552 1.54 5.62 -20.49
CA ALA A 552 0.93 4.34 -20.87
C ALA A 552 0.59 4.27 -22.35
N MET A 553 0.06 5.37 -22.89
CA MET A 553 -0.20 5.48 -24.32
C MET A 553 1.08 5.33 -25.14
N LEU A 554 2.16 6.01 -24.74
CA LEU A 554 3.46 5.90 -25.37
C LEU A 554 4.00 4.47 -25.30
N GLN A 555 3.98 3.83 -24.13
CA GLN A 555 4.48 2.46 -23.93
C GLN A 555 3.71 1.47 -24.81
N THR A 556 2.38 1.55 -24.83
CA THR A 556 1.52 0.70 -25.68
C THR A 556 1.90 0.84 -27.17
N LEU A 557 2.16 2.06 -27.64
CA LEU A 557 2.57 2.31 -29.03
C LEU A 557 3.96 1.74 -29.31
N LEU A 558 4.92 1.90 -28.38
CA LEU A 558 6.28 1.39 -28.53
C LEU A 558 6.30 -0.15 -28.60
N GLU A 559 5.52 -0.83 -27.76
CA GLU A 559 5.38 -2.29 -27.77
C GLU A 559 4.75 -2.81 -29.07
N ALA A 560 3.82 -2.06 -29.65
CA ALA A 560 3.26 -2.35 -30.97
C ALA A 560 4.22 -2.01 -32.12
N GLY A 561 5.46 -1.58 -31.86
CA GLY A 561 6.47 -1.26 -32.85
C GLY A 561 6.26 0.08 -33.56
N VAL A 562 5.38 0.94 -33.05
CA VAL A 562 5.11 2.28 -33.62
C VAL A 562 6.33 3.18 -33.43
N LYS A 563 6.76 3.84 -34.48
CA LYS A 563 7.85 4.81 -34.47
C LYS A 563 7.31 6.18 -34.04
N VAL A 564 7.78 6.66 -32.93
CA VAL A 564 7.31 7.91 -32.34
C VAL A 564 8.45 8.88 -32.11
N ARG A 565 8.10 10.15 -31.93
CA ARG A 565 9.03 11.22 -31.56
C ARG A 565 8.44 12.02 -30.40
N SER A 566 9.30 12.45 -29.49
CA SER A 566 8.95 13.43 -28.44
C SER A 566 9.45 14.81 -28.85
N THR A 567 8.72 15.86 -28.47
CA THR A 567 9.10 17.24 -28.77
C THR A 567 9.79 17.93 -27.58
N GLU A 568 10.90 18.59 -27.85
CA GLU A 568 11.61 19.38 -26.84
C GLU A 568 10.88 20.71 -26.53
N LYS A 569 10.06 21.21 -27.43
CA LYS A 569 9.40 22.52 -27.34
C LYS A 569 7.94 22.41 -27.72
N SER A 570 7.13 23.31 -27.21
CA SER A 570 5.74 23.49 -27.63
C SER A 570 5.68 23.83 -29.14
N PHE A 571 4.65 23.30 -29.80
CA PHE A 571 4.36 23.58 -31.22
C PHE A 571 2.85 23.60 -31.46
N SER A 572 2.42 24.35 -32.50
CA SER A 572 1.03 24.33 -32.98
C SER A 572 0.94 23.58 -34.31
N ALA A 573 -0.05 22.71 -34.46
CA ALA A 573 -0.26 21.96 -35.68
C ALA A 573 -1.67 22.16 -36.24
N ILE A 574 -1.82 22.08 -37.56
CA ILE A 574 -3.11 22.14 -38.24
C ILE A 574 -3.72 20.75 -38.22
N GLN A 575 -4.88 20.62 -37.58
CA GLN A 575 -5.64 19.39 -37.52
C GLN A 575 -6.32 19.10 -38.88
N TYR A 576 -6.82 17.88 -39.05
CA TYR A 576 -7.46 17.45 -40.26
C TYR A 576 -8.71 18.26 -40.63
N ASP A 577 -9.42 18.75 -39.65
CA ASP A 577 -10.62 19.64 -39.76
C ASP A 577 -10.25 21.13 -39.99
N ASN A 578 -8.99 21.44 -40.20
CA ASN A 578 -8.39 22.78 -40.33
C ASN A 578 -8.38 23.65 -39.05
N SER A 579 -8.78 23.12 -37.90
CA SER A 579 -8.52 23.77 -36.62
C SER A 579 -7.03 23.71 -36.28
N THR A 580 -6.59 24.56 -35.35
CA THR A 580 -5.22 24.52 -34.82
C THR A 580 -5.24 24.01 -33.39
N THR A 581 -4.34 23.06 -33.07
CA THR A 581 -4.08 22.63 -31.70
C THR A 581 -2.64 22.93 -31.33
N THR A 582 -2.41 23.30 -30.06
CA THR A 582 -1.07 23.51 -29.52
C THR A 582 -0.75 22.37 -28.56
N LEU A 583 0.39 21.75 -28.77
CA LEU A 583 0.91 20.69 -27.92
C LEU A 583 2.15 21.19 -27.17
N PRO A 584 2.24 20.95 -25.85
CA PRO A 584 3.38 21.41 -25.03
C PRO A 584 4.64 20.56 -25.27
N ALA A 585 5.76 20.98 -24.69
CA ALA A 585 6.99 20.19 -24.64
C ALA A 585 6.71 18.79 -24.03
N GLY A 586 7.46 17.79 -24.49
CA GLY A 586 7.28 16.38 -24.11
C GLY A 586 6.19 15.66 -24.90
N SER A 587 5.31 16.37 -25.63
CA SER A 587 4.23 15.74 -26.39
C SER A 587 4.78 14.78 -27.45
N ILE A 588 3.98 13.74 -27.73
CA ILE A 588 4.38 12.66 -28.64
C ILE A 588 3.77 12.89 -30.02
N VAL A 589 4.60 12.72 -31.04
CA VAL A 589 4.24 12.78 -32.46
C VAL A 589 4.51 11.43 -33.12
N ILE A 590 3.59 10.97 -33.94
CA ILE A 590 3.62 9.70 -34.68
C ILE A 590 3.66 10.06 -36.18
N PRO A 591 4.82 10.22 -36.77
CA PRO A 591 4.93 10.57 -38.20
C PRO A 591 4.58 9.35 -39.06
N LYS A 592 3.56 9.45 -39.92
CA LYS A 592 3.14 8.37 -40.81
C LYS A 592 4.18 8.03 -41.90
N GLY A 593 5.02 9.00 -42.25
CA GLY A 593 6.07 8.82 -43.23
C GLY A 593 7.27 7.96 -42.80
N LEU A 594 7.34 7.55 -41.52
CA LEU A 594 8.29 6.56 -41.05
C LEU A 594 7.82 5.14 -41.38
N ASN A 595 8.71 4.16 -41.29
CA ASN A 595 8.34 2.76 -41.49
C ASN A 595 7.47 2.27 -40.30
N GLN A 596 6.16 2.51 -40.41
CA GLN A 596 5.16 2.21 -39.38
C GLN A 596 4.54 0.82 -39.59
N PRO A 597 3.93 0.19 -38.54
CA PRO A 597 3.08 -0.98 -38.70
C PRO A 597 1.94 -0.73 -39.72
N VAL A 598 1.51 -1.77 -40.46
CA VAL A 598 0.47 -1.68 -41.48
C VAL A 598 -0.89 -1.23 -40.91
N ASP A 599 -1.16 -1.60 -39.66
CA ASP A 599 -2.40 -1.34 -38.90
C ASP A 599 -2.28 -0.17 -37.92
N LEU A 600 -1.39 0.79 -38.19
CA LEU A 600 -1.09 1.93 -37.35
C LEU A 600 -2.34 2.62 -36.79
N GLU A 601 -3.30 2.95 -37.63
CA GLU A 601 -4.51 3.67 -37.22
C GLU A 601 -5.35 2.83 -36.24
N GLN A 602 -5.45 1.52 -36.45
CA GLN A 602 -6.17 0.61 -35.55
C GLN A 602 -5.47 0.51 -34.19
N ILE A 603 -4.14 0.47 -34.17
CA ILE A 603 -3.35 0.48 -32.91
C ILE A 603 -3.64 1.75 -32.14
N ILE A 604 -3.59 2.92 -32.79
CA ILE A 604 -3.86 4.21 -32.17
C ILE A 604 -5.30 4.30 -31.64
N GLU A 605 -6.30 3.88 -32.43
CA GLU A 605 -7.72 3.87 -32.03
C GLU A 605 -7.94 2.99 -30.81
N THR A 606 -7.34 1.80 -30.78
CA THR A 606 -7.46 0.87 -29.65
C THR A 606 -6.84 1.46 -28.38
N ALA A 607 -5.60 1.94 -28.47
CA ALA A 607 -4.89 2.53 -27.33
C ALA A 607 -5.61 3.79 -26.80
N GLN A 608 -6.06 4.68 -27.71
CA GLN A 608 -6.85 5.87 -27.36
C GLN A 608 -8.15 5.49 -26.64
N SER A 609 -8.86 4.48 -27.14
CA SER A 609 -10.12 4.02 -26.54
C SER A 609 -9.93 3.45 -25.13
N GLN A 610 -8.88 2.65 -24.92
CA GLN A 610 -8.58 2.00 -23.65
C GLN A 610 -8.09 3.00 -22.60
N LEU A 611 -7.14 3.87 -22.98
CA LEU A 611 -6.47 4.78 -22.07
C LEU A 611 -7.11 6.16 -21.96
N ARG A 612 -8.08 6.44 -22.83
CA ARG A 612 -8.82 7.71 -22.88
C ARG A 612 -7.92 8.93 -23.10
N VAL A 613 -6.75 8.76 -23.72
CA VAL A 613 -5.83 9.84 -24.10
C VAL A 613 -6.22 10.40 -25.44
N PRO A 614 -6.61 11.69 -25.57
CA PRO A 614 -7.01 12.27 -26.85
C PRO A 614 -5.84 12.31 -27.86
N VAL A 615 -6.04 11.79 -29.05
CA VAL A 615 -5.08 11.84 -30.15
C VAL A 615 -5.58 12.78 -31.24
N HIS A 616 -4.68 13.66 -31.71
CA HIS A 616 -4.94 14.61 -32.79
C HIS A 616 -4.41 14.06 -34.11
N SER A 617 -5.17 14.27 -35.19
CA SER A 617 -4.77 13.92 -36.56
C SER A 617 -4.30 15.17 -37.32
N PHE A 618 -3.03 15.26 -37.68
CA PHE A 618 -2.43 16.42 -38.33
C PHE A 618 -2.48 16.33 -39.83
N LYS A 619 -2.81 17.44 -40.46
CA LYS A 619 -2.95 17.55 -41.91
C LYS A 619 -1.61 17.74 -42.63
N SER A 620 -0.65 18.34 -41.94
CA SER A 620 0.65 18.77 -42.51
C SER A 620 1.78 18.63 -41.50
N GLY A 621 3.00 18.47 -41.98
CA GLY A 621 4.21 18.56 -41.17
C GLY A 621 4.70 20.00 -40.97
N LEU A 622 4.15 20.96 -41.72
CA LEU A 622 4.41 22.39 -41.53
C LEU A 622 3.55 22.94 -40.39
N THR A 623 4.17 23.56 -39.43
CA THR A 623 3.50 24.05 -38.23
C THR A 623 3.31 25.56 -38.28
N PRO A 624 2.14 26.09 -37.87
CA PRO A 624 1.92 27.54 -37.80
C PRO A 624 2.80 28.24 -36.78
N MET A 625 3.23 27.52 -35.73
CA MET A 625 4.07 28.03 -34.65
C MET A 625 4.90 26.88 -34.06
N GLY A 626 6.16 27.18 -33.70
CA GLY A 626 7.09 26.21 -33.14
C GLY A 626 7.87 25.44 -34.21
N ASN A 627 8.30 24.22 -33.86
CA ASN A 627 9.12 23.39 -34.72
C ASN A 627 8.26 22.51 -35.64
N ASP A 628 8.63 22.47 -36.91
CA ASP A 628 8.00 21.52 -37.84
C ASP A 628 8.22 20.06 -37.42
N LEU A 629 7.31 19.17 -37.81
CA LEU A 629 7.31 17.77 -37.37
C LEU A 629 8.54 16.96 -37.80
N GLY A 630 9.33 17.46 -38.74
CA GLY A 630 10.60 16.89 -39.15
C GLY A 630 11.85 17.50 -38.48
N SER A 631 11.68 18.42 -37.54
CA SER A 631 12.77 19.10 -36.84
C SER A 631 13.64 18.16 -36.02
N ARG A 632 14.88 18.55 -35.76
CA ARG A 632 15.80 17.87 -34.82
C ARG A 632 15.30 17.91 -33.38
N SER A 633 14.49 18.90 -33.03
CA SER A 633 13.83 19.01 -31.73
C SER A 633 12.66 18.01 -31.53
N MET A 634 12.36 17.22 -32.57
CA MET A 634 11.47 16.06 -32.55
C MET A 634 12.33 14.78 -32.43
N ALA A 635 12.78 14.45 -31.21
CA ALA A 635 13.71 13.33 -31.01
C ALA A 635 12.98 11.97 -31.04
N PRO A 636 13.57 10.92 -31.61
CA PRO A 636 12.99 9.58 -31.55
C PRO A 636 12.97 9.07 -30.10
N VAL A 637 11.89 8.40 -29.74
CA VAL A 637 11.79 7.67 -28.47
C VAL A 637 11.93 6.17 -28.76
N THR A 638 12.79 5.51 -28.01
CA THR A 638 13.01 4.05 -28.11
C THR A 638 12.42 3.36 -26.88
N PRO A 639 11.98 2.09 -27.01
CA PRO A 639 11.50 1.32 -25.86
C PRO A 639 12.55 1.28 -24.74
N PRO A 640 12.21 1.69 -23.52
CA PRO A 640 13.13 1.60 -22.39
C PRO A 640 13.31 0.15 -21.93
N GLN A 641 14.51 -0.17 -21.43
CA GLN A 641 14.81 -1.39 -20.71
C GLN A 641 15.23 -0.99 -19.31
N VAL A 642 14.36 -1.24 -18.33
CA VAL A 642 14.50 -0.72 -16.96
C VAL A 642 14.92 -1.82 -16.00
N LEU A 643 15.97 -1.55 -15.20
CA LEU A 643 16.37 -2.34 -14.05
C LEU A 643 16.05 -1.57 -12.78
N ILE A 644 15.32 -2.19 -11.83
CA ILE A 644 15.08 -1.68 -10.48
C ILE A 644 15.98 -2.46 -9.54
N VAL A 645 16.82 -1.76 -8.78
CA VAL A 645 17.71 -2.40 -7.81
C VAL A 645 16.91 -2.76 -6.56
N GLY A 646 16.92 -4.03 -6.17
CA GLY A 646 16.25 -4.56 -5.00
C GLY A 646 17.21 -5.37 -4.12
N GLY A 647 16.65 -6.16 -3.20
CA GLY A 647 17.38 -7.06 -2.31
C GLY A 647 17.67 -6.44 -0.94
N GLU A 648 18.38 -7.20 -0.10
CA GLU A 648 18.73 -6.80 1.26
C GLU A 648 19.37 -5.41 1.31
N GLY A 649 18.90 -4.60 2.25
CA GLY A 649 19.36 -3.21 2.43
C GLY A 649 18.58 -2.18 1.63
N THR A 650 17.71 -2.58 0.69
CA THR A 650 16.81 -1.67 -0.05
C THR A 650 15.40 -1.66 0.55
N SER A 651 14.68 -0.57 0.36
CA SER A 651 13.28 -0.45 0.79
C SER A 651 12.38 -1.30 -0.10
N GLU A 652 11.81 -2.38 0.44
CA GLU A 652 10.85 -3.21 -0.30
C GLU A 652 9.62 -2.41 -0.73
N TYR A 653 9.14 -1.48 0.11
CA TYR A 653 8.02 -0.60 -0.22
C TYR A 653 8.29 0.24 -1.48
N GLU A 654 9.44 0.92 -1.55
CA GLU A 654 9.74 1.79 -2.69
C GLU A 654 10.01 0.98 -3.97
N VAL A 655 10.64 -0.20 -3.88
CA VAL A 655 10.75 -1.12 -5.03
C VAL A 655 9.36 -1.53 -5.51
N GLY A 656 8.49 -1.91 -4.59
CA GLY A 656 7.12 -2.33 -4.89
C GLY A 656 6.28 -1.21 -5.49
N GLU A 657 6.38 0.01 -4.97
CA GLU A 657 5.67 1.18 -5.47
C GLU A 657 6.07 1.54 -6.91
N MET A 658 7.37 1.45 -7.24
CA MET A 658 7.86 1.63 -8.61
C MET A 658 7.38 0.51 -9.53
N TRP A 659 7.48 -0.75 -9.08
CA TRP A 659 7.01 -1.91 -9.82
C TRP A 659 5.51 -1.81 -10.10
N HIS A 660 4.71 -1.52 -9.07
CA HIS A 660 3.26 -1.31 -9.21
C HIS A 660 2.94 -0.18 -10.21
N TYR A 661 3.65 0.95 -10.13
CA TYR A 661 3.45 2.06 -11.05
C TYR A 661 3.75 1.66 -12.49
N PHE A 662 4.88 1.02 -12.75
CA PHE A 662 5.24 0.57 -14.09
C PHE A 662 4.27 -0.44 -14.64
N ASP A 663 3.93 -1.45 -13.87
CA ASP A 663 3.08 -2.56 -14.31
C ASP A 663 1.61 -2.12 -14.49
N THR A 664 1.04 -1.41 -13.52
CA THR A 664 -0.40 -1.12 -13.48
C THR A 664 -0.80 0.22 -14.09
N LYS A 665 0.11 1.21 -14.15
CA LYS A 665 -0.20 2.57 -14.62
C LYS A 665 0.46 2.91 -15.95
N VAL A 666 1.58 2.28 -16.29
CA VAL A 666 2.35 2.55 -17.51
C VAL A 666 2.30 1.39 -18.51
N GLY A 667 2.23 0.14 -18.02
CA GLY A 667 2.38 -1.06 -18.84
C GLY A 667 3.83 -1.36 -19.19
N LEU A 668 4.80 -0.88 -18.40
CA LEU A 668 6.24 -1.05 -18.63
C LEU A 668 6.79 -2.19 -17.77
N ALA A 669 7.33 -3.22 -18.40
CA ALA A 669 8.05 -4.28 -17.70
C ALA A 669 9.38 -3.78 -17.14
N GLY A 670 9.59 -3.89 -15.82
CA GLY A 670 10.85 -3.60 -15.15
C GLY A 670 11.48 -4.87 -14.56
N SER A 671 12.78 -5.06 -14.75
CA SER A 671 13.52 -6.15 -14.14
C SER A 671 13.93 -5.76 -12.72
N ILE A 672 13.43 -6.47 -11.71
CA ILE A 672 13.90 -6.30 -10.32
C ILE A 672 15.13 -7.18 -10.14
N VAL A 673 16.28 -6.58 -9.82
CA VAL A 673 17.56 -7.26 -9.68
C VAL A 673 18.17 -6.92 -8.33
N GLU A 674 18.52 -7.96 -7.55
CA GLU A 674 19.19 -7.73 -6.27
C GLU A 674 20.54 -7.02 -6.46
N GLN A 675 20.88 -6.08 -5.56
CA GLN A 675 22.07 -5.23 -5.68
C GLN A 675 23.37 -6.00 -5.97
N GLN A 676 23.54 -7.19 -5.37
CA GLN A 676 24.71 -8.06 -5.57
C GLN A 676 24.84 -8.65 -6.99
N HIS A 677 23.79 -8.53 -7.81
CA HIS A 677 23.75 -9.05 -9.17
C HIS A 677 23.75 -7.95 -10.25
N VAL A 678 23.73 -6.68 -9.87
CA VAL A 678 23.71 -5.55 -10.83
C VAL A 678 24.92 -5.58 -11.75
N GLY A 679 26.13 -5.79 -11.22
CA GLY A 679 27.35 -5.86 -12.03
C GLY A 679 27.29 -6.99 -13.08
N ARG A 680 26.76 -8.16 -12.72
CA ARG A 680 26.56 -9.28 -13.65
C ARG A 680 25.49 -8.97 -14.70
N ALA A 681 24.39 -8.33 -14.30
CA ALA A 681 23.31 -7.93 -15.21
C ALA A 681 23.80 -6.94 -16.27
N LEU A 682 24.71 -6.03 -15.91
CA LEU A 682 25.31 -5.07 -16.84
C LEU A 682 26.40 -5.68 -17.75
N ALA A 683 26.97 -6.81 -17.37
CA ALA A 683 27.96 -7.54 -18.17
C ALA A 683 27.31 -8.53 -19.16
N ASP A 684 26.01 -8.77 -19.06
CA ASP A 684 25.25 -9.67 -19.92
C ASP A 684 24.68 -8.92 -21.13
N ASP A 685 25.18 -9.24 -22.31
CA ASP A 685 24.76 -8.59 -23.56
C ASP A 685 23.34 -9.03 -24.03
N SER A 686 22.71 -10.00 -23.33
CA SER A 686 21.36 -10.49 -23.71
C SER A 686 20.26 -9.46 -23.49
N ILE A 687 20.43 -8.55 -22.51
CA ILE A 687 19.53 -7.44 -22.23
C ILE A 687 20.36 -6.14 -22.14
N SER A 688 20.08 -5.22 -23.05
CA SER A 688 20.72 -3.90 -23.04
C SER A 688 19.91 -2.93 -22.20
N TYR A 689 20.12 -2.91 -20.88
CA TYR A 689 19.48 -1.93 -20.00
C TYR A 689 19.79 -0.50 -20.43
N THR A 690 18.76 0.34 -20.41
CA THR A 690 18.84 1.77 -20.71
C THR A 690 18.75 2.62 -19.45
N HIS A 691 18.05 2.10 -18.43
CA HIS A 691 17.81 2.78 -17.16
C HIS A 691 18.05 1.85 -15.99
N ILE A 692 18.67 2.39 -14.93
CA ILE A 692 18.81 1.73 -13.63
C ILE A 692 18.23 2.64 -12.55
N ILE A 693 17.31 2.10 -11.74
CA ILE A 693 16.66 2.85 -10.67
C ILE A 693 17.11 2.30 -9.32
N PHE A 694 17.53 3.21 -8.47
CA PHE A 694 17.94 2.96 -7.10
C PHE A 694 16.88 3.54 -6.14
N PRO A 695 16.02 2.72 -5.51
CA PRO A 695 15.13 3.16 -4.44
C PRO A 695 15.93 3.59 -3.21
N SER A 696 15.25 4.04 -2.15
CA SER A 696 15.90 4.26 -0.87
C SER A 696 16.56 2.97 -0.37
N GLY A 697 17.82 3.04 0.04
CA GLY A 697 18.54 1.87 0.48
C GLY A 697 19.97 2.17 0.94
N ARG A 698 20.61 1.11 1.44
CA ARG A 698 22.03 1.08 1.74
C ARG A 698 22.74 0.19 0.71
N TYR A 699 23.54 0.78 -0.11
CA TYR A 699 24.21 0.12 -1.22
C TYR A 699 25.67 -0.20 -0.90
N THR A 700 26.12 -1.41 -1.25
CA THR A 700 27.46 -1.92 -0.97
C THR A 700 28.10 -2.48 -2.26
N PHE A 701 28.46 -1.58 -3.18
CA PHE A 701 29.16 -1.97 -4.39
C PHE A 701 30.68 -1.95 -4.19
N SER A 702 31.37 -2.93 -4.74
CA SER A 702 32.83 -2.93 -4.85
C SER A 702 33.31 -1.82 -5.79
N ASP A 703 34.57 -1.43 -5.69
CA ASP A 703 35.16 -0.40 -6.58
C ASP A 703 35.11 -0.82 -8.05
N SER A 704 35.18 -2.12 -8.34
CA SER A 704 35.04 -2.67 -9.69
C SER A 704 33.63 -2.46 -10.22
N GLU A 705 32.58 -2.73 -9.41
CA GLU A 705 31.19 -2.54 -9.79
C GLU A 705 30.85 -1.06 -9.96
N LYS A 706 31.38 -0.19 -9.08
CA LYS A 706 31.24 1.27 -9.24
C LYS A 706 31.85 1.77 -10.54
N THR A 707 33.04 1.27 -10.88
CA THR A 707 33.73 1.58 -12.13
C THR A 707 32.91 1.11 -13.34
N GLN A 708 32.31 -0.08 -13.27
CA GLN A 708 31.46 -0.62 -14.33
C GLN A 708 30.19 0.21 -14.50
N LEU A 709 29.51 0.59 -13.41
CA LEU A 709 28.36 1.49 -13.42
C LEU A 709 28.72 2.84 -14.04
N GLU A 710 29.84 3.42 -13.63
CA GLU A 710 30.31 4.70 -14.16
C GLU A 710 30.59 4.65 -15.68
N GLN A 711 31.21 3.58 -16.16
CA GLN A 711 31.42 3.35 -17.57
C GLN A 711 30.13 3.18 -18.34
N TRP A 712 29.17 2.45 -17.78
CA TRP A 712 27.84 2.26 -18.34
C TRP A 712 27.07 3.59 -18.43
N ILE A 713 27.09 4.41 -17.38
CA ILE A 713 26.52 5.78 -17.40
C ILE A 713 27.16 6.59 -18.52
N LYS A 714 28.51 6.68 -18.55
CA LYS A 714 29.23 7.45 -19.57
C LYS A 714 28.96 6.98 -21.01
N ALA A 715 28.62 5.72 -21.20
CA ALA A 715 28.22 5.15 -22.47
C ALA A 715 26.79 5.52 -22.91
N GLY A 716 25.98 6.12 -22.05
CA GLY A 716 24.63 6.62 -22.37
C GLY A 716 23.52 6.09 -21.45
N GLY A 717 23.87 5.34 -20.42
CA GLY A 717 22.93 4.85 -19.43
C GLY A 717 22.30 5.96 -18.57
N VAL A 718 21.08 5.78 -18.13
CA VAL A 718 20.36 6.69 -17.22
C VAL A 718 20.26 6.06 -15.85
N VAL A 719 20.78 6.74 -14.82
CA VAL A 719 20.66 6.34 -13.43
C VAL A 719 19.70 7.26 -12.71
N ILE A 720 18.73 6.67 -11.98
CA ILE A 720 17.73 7.39 -11.22
C ILE A 720 17.83 6.93 -9.77
N GLY A 721 17.91 7.86 -8.83
CA GLY A 721 17.93 7.55 -7.40
C GLY A 721 16.89 8.32 -6.63
N GLN A 722 16.32 7.66 -5.61
CA GLN A 722 15.38 8.30 -4.69
C GLN A 722 15.92 8.29 -3.26
N LYS A 723 15.68 9.39 -2.53
CA LYS A 723 16.01 9.53 -1.11
C LYS A 723 17.46 9.09 -0.83
N SER A 724 17.68 8.11 0.05
CA SER A 724 19.03 7.73 0.49
C SER A 724 19.95 7.19 -0.63
N ALA A 725 19.42 6.82 -1.80
CA ALA A 725 20.25 6.47 -2.95
C ALA A 725 21.13 7.65 -3.43
N ILE A 726 20.70 8.91 -3.22
CA ILE A 726 21.50 10.10 -3.56
C ILE A 726 22.84 10.10 -2.83
N ARG A 727 22.94 9.49 -1.64
CA ARG A 727 24.19 9.34 -0.90
C ARG A 727 25.24 8.58 -1.72
N LEU A 728 24.85 7.43 -2.31
CA LEU A 728 25.73 6.67 -3.21
C LEU A 728 26.23 7.54 -4.37
N PHE A 729 25.35 8.36 -4.95
CA PHE A 729 25.69 9.19 -6.10
C PHE A 729 26.62 10.35 -5.73
N SER A 730 26.37 10.99 -4.57
CA SER A 730 27.25 12.05 -4.05
C SER A 730 28.63 11.51 -3.66
N GLU A 731 28.70 10.38 -2.95
CA GLU A 731 29.97 9.76 -2.52
C GLU A 731 30.86 9.31 -3.70
N ASN A 732 30.26 9.00 -4.85
CA ASN A 732 31.00 8.63 -6.07
C ASN A 732 31.16 9.79 -7.06
N ASN A 733 30.78 11.01 -6.69
CA ASN A 733 30.81 12.21 -7.56
C ASN A 733 29.95 12.04 -8.85
N TRP A 734 28.91 11.24 -8.80
CA TRP A 734 27.95 11.13 -9.92
C TRP A 734 26.93 12.28 -9.90
N LEU A 735 26.66 12.84 -8.71
CA LEU A 735 25.93 14.10 -8.51
C LEU A 735 26.83 15.08 -7.73
N ASP A 736 26.82 16.33 -8.15
CA ASP A 736 27.51 17.43 -7.44
C ASP A 736 26.56 18.06 -6.42
N VAL A 737 26.42 17.36 -5.28
CA VAL A 737 25.53 17.77 -4.19
C VAL A 737 26.16 17.51 -2.83
N GLU A 738 25.82 18.35 -1.86
CA GLU A 738 26.16 18.19 -0.44
C GLU A 738 24.93 17.65 0.33
N LEU A 739 25.15 16.61 1.12
CA LEU A 739 24.12 16.11 2.05
C LEU A 739 24.30 16.80 3.41
N ILE A 740 23.24 17.40 3.93
CA ILE A 740 23.24 17.97 5.27
C ILE A 740 23.52 16.89 6.29
N SER A 741 24.52 17.10 7.13
CA SER A 741 24.92 16.13 8.15
C SER A 741 23.92 16.08 9.31
N ARG A 742 23.91 14.94 10.03
CA ARG A 742 23.11 14.81 11.26
C ARG A 742 23.50 15.84 12.31
N ASP A 743 24.80 16.14 12.44
CA ASP A 743 25.31 17.15 13.39
C ASP A 743 24.76 18.55 13.06
N THR A 744 24.58 18.87 11.78
CA THR A 744 23.95 20.12 11.36
C THR A 744 22.48 20.17 11.78
N ILE A 745 21.75 19.07 11.60
CA ILE A 745 20.36 18.96 12.05
C ILE A 745 20.29 19.09 13.58
N ASP A 746 21.11 18.33 14.30
CA ASP A 746 21.13 18.38 15.76
C ASP A 746 21.45 19.78 16.31
N SER A 747 22.37 20.51 15.67
CA SER A 747 22.74 21.87 16.05
C SER A 747 21.66 22.92 15.79
N ALA A 748 20.64 22.62 14.98
CA ALA A 748 19.52 23.53 14.73
C ALA A 748 18.51 23.55 15.89
N PHE A 749 18.62 22.61 16.86
CA PHE A 749 17.72 22.51 17.99
C PHE A 749 18.39 22.95 19.28
N ASP A 750 17.80 23.93 19.99
CA ASP A 750 18.27 24.35 21.30
C ASP A 750 17.82 23.33 22.37
N GLU A 751 18.80 22.68 22.98
CA GLU A 751 18.59 21.68 24.05
C GLU A 751 18.81 22.24 25.46
N SER A 752 19.20 23.52 25.58
CA SER A 752 19.66 24.11 26.84
C SER A 752 18.61 24.15 27.97
N ASN A 753 17.32 24.17 27.62
CA ASN A 753 16.19 24.24 28.54
C ASN A 753 15.40 22.91 28.65
N LEU A 754 15.88 21.84 28.04
CA LEU A 754 15.21 20.54 28.09
C LEU A 754 15.60 19.72 29.30
N THR A 755 14.66 18.89 29.75
CA THR A 755 14.89 17.88 30.78
C THR A 755 15.12 16.52 30.15
N TYR A 756 15.62 15.53 30.92
CA TYR A 756 15.78 14.16 30.43
C TYR A 756 14.48 13.56 29.87
N GLY A 757 13.31 13.92 30.44
CA GLY A 757 11.99 13.47 30.00
C GLY A 757 11.58 13.99 28.61
N ASP A 758 12.20 15.08 28.13
CA ASP A 758 11.86 15.71 26.83
C ASP A 758 12.53 15.01 25.63
N GLY A 759 13.36 14.00 25.87
CA GLY A 759 14.17 13.35 24.84
C GLY A 759 13.33 12.76 23.68
N ALA A 760 12.21 12.10 23.96
CA ALA A 760 11.33 11.53 22.94
C ALA A 760 10.65 12.64 22.09
N SER A 761 10.21 13.73 22.73
CA SER A 761 9.62 14.88 22.03
C SER A 761 10.65 15.59 21.15
N LEU A 762 11.87 15.78 21.64
CA LEU A 762 12.97 16.34 20.85
C LEU A 762 13.28 15.47 19.63
N TYR A 763 13.38 14.14 19.83
CA TYR A 763 13.60 13.22 18.72
C TYR A 763 12.50 13.33 17.65
N ALA A 764 11.24 13.37 18.06
CA ALA A 764 10.11 13.54 17.15
C ALA A 764 10.17 14.87 16.37
N ARG A 765 10.61 15.95 17.01
CA ARG A 765 10.79 17.26 16.35
C ARG A 765 11.88 17.27 15.29
N LYS A 766 12.92 16.45 15.46
CA LYS A 766 14.02 16.28 14.49
C LYS A 766 13.63 15.38 13.28
N LEU A 767 12.42 14.82 13.25
CA LEU A 767 11.93 14.00 12.15
C LEU A 767 10.97 14.79 11.24
N VAL A 768 10.97 14.46 9.96
CA VAL A 768 9.88 14.81 9.04
C VAL A 768 8.88 13.65 9.05
N ALA A 769 7.76 13.87 9.73
CA ALA A 769 6.76 12.84 10.02
C ALA A 769 5.74 12.64 8.87
N GLY A 770 6.21 12.59 7.61
CA GLY A 770 5.33 12.49 6.45
C GLY A 770 4.48 13.77 6.28
N ALA A 771 5.06 14.78 5.64
CA ALA A 771 4.46 16.10 5.43
C ALA A 771 4.59 16.54 3.96
N VAL A 772 3.70 17.43 3.53
CA VAL A 772 3.71 17.97 2.17
C VAL A 772 4.49 19.27 2.14
N PHE A 773 5.45 19.35 1.23
CA PHE A 773 6.30 20.50 0.99
C PHE A 773 6.12 21.00 -0.43
N GLU A 774 6.04 22.30 -0.62
CA GLU A 774 5.99 22.94 -1.94
C GLU A 774 7.40 23.12 -2.51
N ALA A 775 7.55 22.80 -3.78
CA ALA A 775 8.77 23.04 -4.52
C ALA A 775 8.49 23.89 -5.77
N ASN A 776 9.36 24.89 -6.03
CA ASN A 776 9.43 25.53 -7.34
C ASN A 776 10.06 24.57 -8.34
N ILE A 777 9.45 24.43 -9.52
CA ILE A 777 9.89 23.55 -10.59
C ILE A 777 10.10 24.33 -11.88
N ASP A 778 11.10 23.91 -12.67
CA ASP A 778 11.32 24.44 -14.01
C ASP A 778 10.56 23.59 -15.04
N VAL A 779 9.37 24.03 -15.46
CA VAL A 779 8.53 23.35 -16.45
C VAL A 779 9.17 23.24 -17.84
N SER A 780 10.23 23.97 -18.11
CA SER A 780 11.01 23.86 -19.35
C SER A 780 12.05 22.72 -19.31
N HIS A 781 12.35 22.20 -18.10
CA HIS A 781 13.26 21.07 -17.92
C HIS A 781 12.56 19.73 -18.24
N PRO A 782 13.24 18.78 -18.92
CA PRO A 782 12.62 17.51 -19.36
C PRO A 782 11.95 16.71 -18.25
N LEU A 783 12.43 16.75 -17.02
CA LEU A 783 11.81 16.07 -15.87
C LEU A 783 10.46 16.64 -15.47
N PHE A 784 10.12 17.85 -15.94
CA PHE A 784 8.85 18.51 -15.64
C PHE A 784 7.97 18.76 -16.88
N TYR A 785 8.27 18.11 -18.02
CA TYR A 785 7.37 18.14 -19.16
C TYR A 785 5.99 17.59 -18.78
N GLY A 786 4.95 18.29 -19.19
CA GLY A 786 3.56 17.95 -18.91
C GLY A 786 3.04 18.45 -17.56
N TYR A 787 3.81 19.25 -16.83
CA TYR A 787 3.33 20.09 -15.73
C TYR A 787 2.95 21.48 -16.25
N ASP A 788 1.95 22.11 -15.65
CA ASP A 788 1.41 23.41 -16.07
C ASP A 788 1.86 24.55 -15.16
N ASP A 789 1.98 24.26 -13.87
CA ASP A 789 2.34 25.20 -12.83
C ASP A 789 3.86 25.16 -12.56
N ASP A 790 4.40 26.25 -12.07
CA ASP A 790 5.80 26.39 -11.65
C ASP A 790 6.05 25.94 -10.20
N THR A 791 5.02 25.46 -9.52
CA THR A 791 5.12 24.82 -8.20
C THR A 791 4.51 23.43 -8.20
N LEU A 792 5.00 22.56 -7.29
CA LEU A 792 4.56 21.19 -7.15
C LEU A 792 4.59 20.74 -5.68
N PRO A 793 3.48 20.18 -5.14
CA PRO A 793 3.48 19.52 -3.86
C PRO A 793 4.31 18.21 -3.90
N LEU A 794 5.25 18.07 -2.96
CA LEU A 794 6.09 16.89 -2.77
C LEU A 794 5.84 16.29 -1.38
N PHE A 795 5.82 14.97 -1.29
CA PHE A 795 5.62 14.28 -0.01
C PHE A 795 6.93 13.80 0.57
N LYS A 796 7.31 14.38 1.70
CA LYS A 796 8.59 14.09 2.35
C LYS A 796 8.41 13.23 3.58
N THR A 797 9.11 12.09 3.61
CA THR A 797 9.11 11.12 4.73
C THR A 797 10.51 10.88 5.28
N SER A 798 11.46 11.74 4.96
CA SER A 798 12.85 11.56 5.39
C SER A 798 13.49 12.88 5.79
N ASN A 799 14.48 12.80 6.68
CA ASN A 799 15.30 13.93 7.09
C ASN A 799 16.43 14.22 6.09
N MET A 800 16.42 13.61 4.92
CA MET A 800 17.43 13.90 3.91
C MET A 800 17.21 15.30 3.37
N ILE A 801 18.23 16.13 3.50
CA ILE A 801 18.30 17.48 2.96
C ILE A 801 19.52 17.56 2.06
N VAL A 802 19.32 18.01 0.84
CA VAL A 802 20.35 18.05 -0.21
C VAL A 802 20.56 19.48 -0.66
N LYS A 803 21.80 19.93 -0.64
CA LYS A 803 22.22 21.21 -1.22
C LYS A 803 22.94 20.94 -2.54
N GLY A 804 22.35 21.36 -3.64
CA GLY A 804 22.96 21.44 -4.95
C GLY A 804 23.37 22.87 -5.28
N ASP A 805 23.95 23.05 -6.44
CA ASP A 805 24.19 24.38 -6.98
C ASP A 805 22.86 25.12 -7.28
N LYS A 806 22.95 26.40 -7.65
CA LYS A 806 21.75 27.21 -7.99
C LYS A 806 21.41 27.18 -9.48
N SER A 807 22.12 26.35 -10.26
CA SER A 807 21.90 26.24 -11.69
C SER A 807 20.59 25.51 -12.00
N PRO A 808 19.67 26.06 -12.79
CA PRO A 808 18.47 25.36 -13.21
C PRO A 808 18.77 24.18 -14.14
N PHE A 809 19.98 24.09 -14.68
CA PHE A 809 20.40 23.00 -15.56
C PHE A 809 20.73 21.71 -14.78
N THR A 810 21.09 21.84 -13.50
CA THR A 810 21.48 20.75 -12.61
C THR A 810 20.50 20.59 -11.43
N THR A 811 19.75 21.63 -11.08
CA THR A 811 18.78 21.63 -9.97
C THR A 811 17.44 22.21 -10.43
N PRO A 812 16.67 21.44 -11.21
CA PRO A 812 15.43 21.91 -11.82
C PRO A 812 14.25 22.01 -10.84
N ALA A 813 14.40 21.57 -9.58
CA ALA A 813 13.41 21.77 -8.53
C ALA A 813 14.05 22.09 -7.18
N ARG A 814 13.45 23.07 -6.48
CA ARG A 814 13.86 23.50 -5.13
C ARG A 814 12.65 23.73 -4.27
N TYR A 815 12.75 23.39 -3.00
CA TYR A 815 11.73 23.79 -2.03
C TYR A 815 11.60 25.31 -1.98
N THR A 816 10.36 25.80 -1.75
CA THR A 816 10.08 27.24 -1.65
C THR A 816 10.67 27.85 -0.36
N ASP A 817 10.51 29.16 -0.17
CA ASP A 817 10.98 29.85 1.07
C ASP A 817 10.20 29.42 2.30
N GLU A 818 8.88 29.17 2.14
CA GLU A 818 7.95 28.68 3.16
C GLU A 818 7.32 27.38 2.67
N PRO A 819 8.07 26.26 2.66
CA PRO A 819 7.68 25.10 1.86
C PRO A 819 6.61 24.23 2.50
N LEU A 820 6.33 24.31 3.80
CA LEU A 820 5.39 23.40 4.48
C LEU A 820 3.94 23.75 4.13
N MET A 821 3.27 22.85 3.39
CA MET A 821 1.86 23.00 2.99
C MET A 821 0.89 22.29 3.94
N ALA A 822 1.25 21.11 4.43
CA ALA A 822 0.40 20.28 5.28
C ALA A 822 1.24 19.24 6.05
N GLY A 823 0.73 18.84 7.23
CA GLY A 823 1.41 17.89 8.09
C GLY A 823 2.43 18.55 9.02
N PHE A 824 3.10 17.75 9.84
CA PHE A 824 4.03 18.23 10.85
C PHE A 824 5.47 18.21 10.37
N SER A 825 6.13 19.32 10.50
CA SER A 825 7.58 19.46 10.53
C SER A 825 7.95 20.62 11.46
N ASP A 826 8.92 20.42 12.35
CA ASP A 826 9.36 21.49 13.26
C ASP A 826 9.92 22.67 12.46
N ASN A 827 9.71 23.89 12.96
CA ASN A 827 10.17 25.11 12.29
C ASN A 827 11.69 25.10 12.00
N ALA A 828 12.50 24.48 12.87
CA ALA A 828 13.93 24.33 12.64
C ALA A 828 14.19 23.41 11.43
N MET A 829 13.44 22.34 11.27
CA MET A 829 13.54 21.46 10.09
C MET A 829 13.02 22.15 8.83
N VAL A 830 11.90 22.87 8.90
CA VAL A 830 11.37 23.65 7.77
C VAL A 830 12.41 24.67 7.29
N ALA A 831 13.07 25.38 8.21
CA ALA A 831 14.12 26.34 7.88
C ALA A 831 15.36 25.70 7.23
N LEU A 832 15.73 24.47 7.65
CA LEU A 832 16.81 23.71 7.01
C LEU A 832 16.45 23.22 5.62
N ILE A 833 15.17 22.90 5.37
CA ILE A 833 14.66 22.39 4.08
C ILE A 833 14.44 23.53 3.08
N ALA A 834 14.02 24.71 3.54
CA ALA A 834 13.71 25.85 2.70
C ALA A 834 14.85 26.16 1.69
N GLN A 835 14.49 26.40 0.44
CA GLN A 835 15.39 26.68 -0.70
C GLN A 835 16.43 25.59 -1.01
N THR A 836 16.33 24.40 -0.39
CA THR A 836 17.21 23.28 -0.71
C THR A 836 16.73 22.52 -1.95
N THR A 837 17.57 21.62 -2.45
CA THR A 837 17.32 20.86 -3.67
C THR A 837 16.24 19.80 -3.45
N ALA A 838 15.22 19.80 -4.31
CA ALA A 838 14.20 18.72 -4.38
C ALA A 838 14.49 17.72 -5.49
N VAL A 839 15.02 18.22 -6.64
CA VAL A 839 15.45 17.38 -7.77
C VAL A 839 16.79 17.86 -8.28
N THR A 840 17.69 16.93 -8.55
CA THR A 840 19.02 17.21 -9.10
C THR A 840 19.34 16.30 -10.28
N THR A 841 20.14 16.80 -11.22
CA THR A 841 20.63 16.04 -12.37
C THR A 841 22.10 16.32 -12.64
N ASN A 842 22.78 15.34 -13.21
CA ASN A 842 24.14 15.53 -13.70
C ASN A 842 24.37 14.77 -15.01
N LYS A 843 25.06 15.41 -15.95
CA LYS A 843 25.44 14.79 -17.22
C LYS A 843 26.80 14.11 -17.07
N MET A 844 26.86 12.81 -17.33
CA MET A 844 28.10 12.02 -17.29
C MET A 844 28.37 11.39 -18.66
N GLY A 845 29.27 11.99 -19.45
CA GLY A 845 29.49 11.53 -20.82
C GLY A 845 28.22 11.66 -21.67
N ARG A 846 27.70 10.54 -22.18
CA ARG A 846 26.41 10.52 -22.89
C ARG A 846 25.20 10.22 -22.01
N GLY A 847 25.44 9.74 -20.79
CA GLY A 847 24.40 9.35 -19.85
C GLY A 847 23.99 10.46 -18.88
N VAL A 848 23.06 10.17 -18.02
CA VAL A 848 22.46 11.11 -17.05
C VAL A 848 22.29 10.42 -15.71
N VAL A 849 22.58 11.14 -14.63
CA VAL A 849 22.25 10.77 -13.26
C VAL A 849 21.18 11.72 -12.75
N ILE A 850 20.12 11.17 -12.15
CA ILE A 850 18.94 11.91 -11.65
C ILE A 850 18.75 11.56 -10.19
N GLY A 851 18.59 12.56 -9.32
CA GLY A 851 18.29 12.39 -7.91
C GLY A 851 16.99 13.07 -7.51
N PHE A 852 16.06 12.29 -6.95
CA PHE A 852 14.84 12.78 -6.30
C PHE A 852 15.02 12.71 -4.78
N THR A 853 14.86 13.81 -4.06
CA THR A 853 15.02 13.80 -2.59
C THR A 853 13.88 13.10 -1.87
N ASP A 854 12.75 12.90 -2.55
CA ASP A 854 11.55 12.27 -2.01
C ASP A 854 11.07 11.11 -2.90
N ASN A 855 10.14 10.32 -2.35
CA ASN A 855 9.54 9.21 -3.06
C ASN A 855 8.44 9.70 -4.02
N THR A 856 8.63 9.52 -5.31
CA THR A 856 7.73 10.00 -6.35
C THR A 856 6.50 9.11 -6.56
N GLN A 857 6.44 7.89 -5.96
CA GLN A 857 5.35 6.93 -6.07
C GLN A 857 4.70 6.56 -4.72
N PHE A 858 4.94 7.34 -3.67
CA PHE A 858 4.57 7.00 -2.30
C PHE A 858 3.16 6.41 -2.19
N ARG A 859 3.08 5.19 -1.67
CA ARG A 859 1.85 4.40 -1.47
C ARG A 859 0.91 4.34 -2.68
N GLY A 860 1.42 4.51 -3.91
CA GLY A 860 0.66 4.41 -5.15
C GLY A 860 -0.39 5.50 -5.41
N TYR A 861 -0.57 6.47 -4.51
CA TYR A 861 -1.61 7.51 -4.62
C TYR A 861 -1.08 8.92 -4.95
N TRP A 862 0.22 9.14 -4.97
CA TRP A 862 0.84 10.42 -5.33
C TRP A 862 0.85 10.63 -6.85
N TYR A 863 -0.35 10.74 -7.43
CA TYR A 863 -0.55 10.93 -8.88
C TYR A 863 0.15 12.18 -9.42
N GLY A 864 0.27 13.23 -8.60
CA GLY A 864 0.95 14.48 -8.97
C GLY A 864 2.43 14.30 -9.29
N THR A 865 3.14 13.41 -8.57
CA THR A 865 4.59 13.23 -8.73
C THR A 865 4.97 12.03 -9.60
N ASN A 866 4.04 11.12 -9.90
CA ASN A 866 4.31 9.93 -10.71
C ASN A 866 4.94 10.25 -12.07
N LYS A 867 4.51 11.36 -12.68
CA LYS A 867 5.01 11.81 -13.99
C LYS A 867 6.51 12.15 -13.97
N MET A 868 7.07 12.56 -12.83
CA MET A 868 8.51 12.82 -12.70
C MET A 868 9.33 11.56 -13.03
N LEU A 869 8.92 10.39 -12.53
CA LEU A 869 9.58 9.13 -12.84
C LEU A 869 9.38 8.74 -14.31
N ALA A 870 8.16 8.91 -14.86
CA ALA A 870 7.91 8.69 -16.29
C ALA A 870 8.79 9.60 -17.17
N ASN A 871 8.95 10.86 -16.79
CA ASN A 871 9.83 11.81 -17.49
C ASN A 871 11.30 11.37 -17.43
N ALA A 872 11.77 10.87 -16.30
CA ALA A 872 13.11 10.32 -16.15
C ALA A 872 13.34 9.12 -17.10
N ILE A 873 12.31 8.33 -17.36
CA ILE A 873 12.36 7.18 -18.30
C ILE A 873 12.26 7.62 -19.76
N TYR A 874 11.28 8.47 -20.12
CA TYR A 874 10.94 8.71 -21.52
C TYR A 874 11.51 10.04 -22.08
N GLN A 875 11.88 11.01 -21.23
CA GLN A 875 12.29 12.36 -21.64
C GLN A 875 13.74 12.71 -21.27
N SER A 876 14.44 11.83 -20.52
CA SER A 876 15.81 12.09 -20.04
C SER A 876 16.82 12.34 -21.17
N HIS A 877 16.56 11.87 -22.39
CA HIS A 877 17.41 12.09 -23.56
C HIS A 877 17.51 13.58 -23.97
N PHE A 878 16.61 14.46 -23.49
CA PHE A 878 16.68 15.90 -23.67
C PHE A 878 17.53 16.61 -22.60
N ILE A 879 17.88 15.94 -21.50
CA ILE A 879 18.73 16.54 -20.45
C ILE A 879 20.15 16.76 -21.03
N ARG A 880 20.64 17.99 -20.95
CA ARG A 880 21.91 18.43 -21.57
C ARG A 880 22.97 18.69 -20.52
#